data_dd2ce4f4e43b809a136de3b07444cce4
#
_entry.id   dd2ce4f4e43b809a136de3b07444cce4
#
_cell.length_a   1.000
_cell.length_b   1.000
_cell.length_c   1.000
_cell.angle_alpha   90.00
_cell.angle_beta   90.00
_cell.angle_gamma   90.00
#
_symmetry.space_group_name_H-M   'P 1'
#
loop_
_entity.id
_entity.type
_entity.pdbx_description
1 polymer ?
#
loop_
_entity_poly.entity_id
_entity_poly.type
_entity_poly.pdbx_seq_one_letter_code
_entity_poly.pdbx_strand_id
1 'polypeptide(L)'
;MTSILRVALPVPLHTLFDYREGAARAAVGSRVRVPFGRRERVGIVTERVDASTLDEARLKVAGEVLDEAPLLGGELLATLRWAARYYQHPLGEVLFAALPTSLRNARALPPGGIAAAELTPAGAAALAAATPRRGTRIASLLEALVAGPLATTRLDALAGAAARRNALARGWIARCRLATPAQAAAASAGPPLNDAQREAAQAVIGAGGGFAPFLLDGVTGSGKTEVYLEIIRDCLARGRQALVLVPEIALTPQALRRFRERLGVDVAALHSGLGEVERARAWLAAARGEAPLVLGTRSAVLVPLARPGVIIVDEEHDGSYKQQEGFRYHARDLALVRAKALGIPVVLGSATPSLESLANVEAKRYRLLRLDQRAGRARPPTLQVVDLRRQRLQHGLARTALEAIAACLARDEQVLVFRNRRGYAPVLLCHDCGWSARCPDCERALTLHKREGRLRCHHCGHEERVPAACPSCSGLALHALGEGTERLEDALGAQFPGVPVVRVDRDTTRGRRLRDALLDSLPEGGARILVGTQMLAKGHDLPHLTLVVVVGVDEGLYSVDFRAGERLGQLVVQVAGRAGRADRPGSVILQTHDPAHPLLEVLLNGGYRALASRLLQERRDAGLPPFVQFALLRAEAPQQDLLDRFLRAAAAAAGRASGVNLHGPLAAPMPRRAGAWRAQILVEAGERAPLQAFLPAWLDAVRALPDERRVRWSIDVDPVDLY
;
A
#
# COMPACT_ATOMS: atom_id res chain seq x y z
N MET A 1 7.80 -42.61 18.44
CA MET A 1 8.80 -41.71 17.82
C MET A 1 8.42 -40.28 18.20
N THR A 2 9.31 -39.54 18.82
CA THR A 2 9.07 -38.13 19.21
C THR A 2 9.10 -37.27 17.93
N SER A 3 7.97 -36.69 17.56
CA SER A 3 7.88 -35.80 16.39
C SER A 3 8.72 -34.54 16.64
N ILE A 4 9.42 -34.08 15.61
CA ILE A 4 10.23 -32.87 15.64
C ILE A 4 9.46 -31.74 14.95
N LEU A 5 9.42 -30.58 15.61
CA LEU A 5 8.80 -29.37 15.09
C LEU A 5 9.86 -28.47 14.47
N ARG A 6 9.73 -28.14 13.20
CA ARG A 6 10.48 -27.04 12.58
C ARG A 6 9.76 -25.73 12.81
N VAL A 7 10.42 -24.82 13.52
CA VAL A 7 9.84 -23.58 14.00
C VAL A 7 10.55 -22.37 13.38
N ALA A 8 9.78 -21.49 12.80
CA ALA A 8 10.24 -20.18 12.34
C ALA A 8 10.15 -19.15 13.47
N LEU A 9 11.26 -18.46 13.76
CA LEU A 9 11.35 -17.41 14.78
C LEU A 9 11.47 -16.02 14.14
N PRO A 10 10.97 -14.95 14.78
CA PRO A 10 11.12 -13.58 14.30
C PRO A 10 12.54 -13.06 14.55
N VAL A 11 13.49 -13.62 13.83
CA VAL A 11 14.90 -13.28 13.83
C VAL A 11 15.41 -13.13 12.40
N PRO A 12 16.42 -12.26 12.14
CA PRO A 12 16.95 -12.03 10.81
C PRO A 12 17.84 -13.17 10.32
N LEU A 13 17.39 -14.41 10.51
CA LEU A 13 18.09 -15.63 10.11
C LEU A 13 17.25 -16.43 9.13
N HIS A 14 17.85 -16.90 8.07
CA HIS A 14 17.19 -17.73 7.05
C HIS A 14 16.99 -19.18 7.47
N THR A 15 17.40 -19.55 8.71
CA THR A 15 17.35 -20.90 9.25
C THR A 15 16.06 -21.13 10.00
N LEU A 16 15.49 -22.32 9.90
CA LEU A 16 14.45 -22.84 10.77
C LEU A 16 15.10 -23.57 11.96
N PHE A 17 14.39 -23.65 13.05
CA PHE A 17 14.89 -24.22 14.31
C PHE A 17 14.11 -25.47 14.66
N ASP A 18 14.82 -26.58 14.90
CA ASP A 18 14.23 -27.87 15.25
C ASP A 18 14.07 -27.99 16.77
N TYR A 19 12.89 -28.44 17.20
CA TYR A 19 12.55 -28.71 18.60
C TYR A 19 11.84 -30.03 18.71
N ARG A 20 12.06 -30.78 19.82
CA ARG A 20 11.22 -31.93 20.15
C ARG A 20 9.81 -31.44 20.49
N GLU A 21 8.79 -32.13 20.01
CA GLU A 21 7.40 -31.83 20.39
C GLU A 21 7.21 -32.05 21.88
N GLY A 22 6.52 -31.11 22.55
CA GLY A 22 6.19 -31.19 23.98
C GLY A 22 4.97 -32.06 24.25
N ALA A 23 4.35 -31.85 25.42
CA ALA A 23 3.16 -32.64 25.85
C ALA A 23 1.93 -32.37 24.95
N ALA A 24 1.76 -31.16 24.43
CA ALA A 24 0.67 -30.81 23.54
C ALA A 24 1.10 -30.92 22.06
N ARG A 25 0.23 -31.55 21.25
CA ARG A 25 0.48 -31.68 19.81
C ARG A 25 0.31 -30.32 19.13
N ALA A 26 1.37 -29.85 18.46
CA ALA A 26 1.38 -28.58 17.75
C ALA A 26 1.03 -28.79 16.26
N ALA A 27 0.00 -28.11 15.79
CA ALA A 27 -0.34 -28.11 14.36
C ALA A 27 0.55 -27.15 13.57
N VAL A 28 0.79 -27.45 12.29
CA VAL A 28 1.50 -26.55 11.37
C VAL A 28 0.70 -25.24 11.21
N GLY A 29 1.37 -24.11 11.40
CA GLY A 29 0.74 -22.78 11.39
C GLY A 29 0.34 -22.25 12.76
N SER A 30 0.48 -23.06 13.84
CA SER A 30 0.22 -22.63 15.21
C SER A 30 1.44 -21.92 15.82
N ARG A 31 1.17 -21.02 16.75
CA ARG A 31 2.19 -20.41 17.59
C ARG A 31 2.61 -21.38 18.69
N VAL A 32 3.90 -21.43 18.94
CA VAL A 32 4.48 -22.26 19.99
C VAL A 32 5.52 -21.44 20.75
N ARG A 33 5.57 -21.61 22.09
CA ARG A 33 6.62 -21.05 22.92
C ARG A 33 7.83 -21.96 22.88
N VAL A 34 9.00 -21.42 22.56
CA VAL A 34 10.22 -22.21 22.44
C VAL A 34 11.39 -21.53 23.14
N PRO A 35 12.32 -22.29 23.74
CA PRO A 35 13.55 -21.75 24.31
C PRO A 35 14.51 -21.34 23.19
N PHE A 36 14.94 -20.06 23.17
CA PHE A 36 15.90 -19.53 22.22
C PHE A 36 17.01 -18.73 22.94
N GLY A 37 18.21 -19.23 22.92
CA GLY A 37 19.31 -18.73 23.74
C GLY A 37 18.97 -18.86 25.24
N ARG A 38 18.98 -17.73 25.95
CA ARG A 38 18.62 -17.63 27.39
C ARG A 38 17.18 -17.16 27.63
N ARG A 39 16.38 -17.00 26.57
CA ARG A 39 15.01 -16.48 26.66
C ARG A 39 14.05 -17.43 25.95
N GLU A 40 12.78 -17.32 26.29
CA GLU A 40 11.70 -17.91 25.52
C GLU A 40 11.25 -16.94 24.41
N ARG A 41 10.88 -17.50 23.26
CA ARG A 41 10.28 -16.77 22.16
C ARG A 41 9.04 -17.48 21.66
N VAL A 42 8.16 -16.73 21.03
CA VAL A 42 7.06 -17.29 20.26
C VAL A 42 7.58 -17.56 18.86
N GLY A 43 7.38 -18.77 18.37
CA GLY A 43 7.64 -19.19 17.01
C GLY A 43 6.38 -19.72 16.35
N ILE A 44 6.44 -19.97 15.05
CA ILE A 44 5.37 -20.58 14.26
C ILE A 44 5.87 -21.93 13.76
N VAL A 45 5.10 -22.97 14.03
CA VAL A 45 5.39 -24.32 13.52
C VAL A 45 5.19 -24.30 12.00
N THR A 46 6.26 -24.58 11.27
CA THR A 46 6.21 -24.62 9.80
C THR A 46 6.09 -26.03 9.27
N GLU A 47 6.74 -27.00 9.93
CA GLU A 47 6.75 -28.41 9.52
C GLU A 47 6.79 -29.33 10.74
N ARG A 48 6.33 -30.56 10.54
CA ARG A 48 6.55 -31.69 11.45
C ARG A 48 7.38 -32.73 10.69
N VAL A 49 8.47 -33.15 11.26
CA VAL A 49 9.41 -34.09 10.65
C VAL A 49 9.78 -35.20 11.63
N ASP A 50 10.20 -36.34 11.13
CA ASP A 50 10.56 -37.48 11.95
C ASP A 50 12.05 -37.51 12.33
N ALA A 51 12.87 -36.69 11.66
CA ALA A 51 14.31 -36.57 11.89
C ALA A 51 14.81 -35.13 11.81
N SER A 52 15.86 -34.80 12.55
CA SER A 52 16.60 -33.56 12.49
C SER A 52 18.05 -33.80 12.06
N THR A 53 18.68 -32.77 11.51
CA THR A 53 20.13 -32.77 11.26
C THR A 53 20.95 -32.50 12.53
N LEU A 54 20.28 -32.12 13.63
CA LEU A 54 20.90 -31.88 14.93
C LEU A 54 20.92 -33.16 15.77
N ASP A 55 21.98 -33.37 16.55
CA ASP A 55 22.05 -34.43 17.53
C ASP A 55 20.84 -34.32 18.50
N GLU A 56 20.27 -35.48 18.84
CA GLU A 56 19.10 -35.55 19.70
C GLU A 56 19.30 -34.89 21.07
N ALA A 57 20.52 -34.95 21.61
CA ALA A 57 20.90 -34.26 22.85
C ALA A 57 20.89 -32.74 22.78
N ARG A 58 20.97 -32.18 21.60
CA ARG A 58 20.91 -30.72 21.35
C ARG A 58 19.50 -30.21 21.09
N LEU A 59 18.56 -31.10 20.79
CA LEU A 59 17.17 -30.74 20.55
C LEU A 59 16.48 -30.37 21.85
N LYS A 60 16.13 -29.09 22.01
CA LYS A 60 15.32 -28.61 23.12
C LYS A 60 13.85 -29.01 22.92
N VAL A 61 13.13 -29.11 24.01
CA VAL A 61 11.68 -29.38 23.97
C VAL A 61 10.93 -28.09 23.71
N ALA A 62 9.96 -28.11 22.80
CA ALA A 62 9.01 -27.03 22.63
C ALA A 62 8.10 -26.91 23.87
N GLY A 63 7.84 -25.69 24.28
CA GLY A 63 6.97 -25.41 25.43
C GLY A 63 5.48 -25.44 25.04
N GLU A 64 4.76 -24.45 25.54
CA GLU A 64 3.30 -24.31 25.37
C GLU A 64 2.89 -24.07 23.92
N VAL A 65 1.89 -24.79 23.44
CA VAL A 65 1.17 -24.48 22.18
C VAL A 65 0.11 -23.44 22.52
N LEU A 66 0.21 -22.28 21.88
CA LEU A 66 -0.57 -21.08 22.23
C LEU A 66 -1.95 -21.03 21.54
N ASP A 67 -2.17 -21.85 20.53
CA ASP A 67 -3.36 -21.80 19.68
C ASP A 67 -4.06 -23.15 19.65
N GLU A 68 -5.37 -23.17 19.84
CA GLU A 68 -6.22 -24.35 19.69
C GLU A 68 -6.33 -24.78 18.22
N ALA A 69 -6.28 -23.80 17.30
CA ALA A 69 -6.28 -24.01 15.84
C ALA A 69 -5.19 -23.14 15.19
N PRO A 70 -4.59 -23.59 14.09
CA PRO A 70 -3.54 -22.84 13.40
C PRO A 70 -3.98 -21.45 12.99
N LEU A 71 -3.19 -20.41 13.32
CA LEU A 71 -3.44 -19.04 12.89
C LEU A 71 -3.06 -18.81 11.42
N LEU A 72 -1.97 -19.44 10.98
CA LEU A 72 -1.46 -19.35 9.61
C LEU A 72 -1.53 -20.73 8.98
N GLY A 73 -2.69 -21.08 8.42
CA GLY A 73 -2.89 -22.37 7.80
C GLY A 73 -2.96 -22.31 6.28
N GLY A 74 -2.91 -23.49 5.64
CA GLY A 74 -3.26 -23.73 4.25
C GLY A 74 -2.57 -22.80 3.24
N GLU A 75 -3.38 -22.13 2.45
CA GLU A 75 -2.92 -21.25 1.37
C GLU A 75 -2.03 -20.12 1.88
N LEU A 76 -2.40 -19.45 2.99
CA LEU A 76 -1.64 -18.29 3.45
C LEU A 76 -0.22 -18.68 3.86
N LEU A 77 -0.04 -19.79 4.59
CA LEU A 77 1.30 -20.28 4.95
C LEU A 77 2.13 -20.63 3.69
N ALA A 78 1.51 -21.27 2.70
CA ALA A 78 2.17 -21.56 1.43
C ALA A 78 2.57 -20.29 0.67
N THR A 79 1.69 -19.28 0.62
CA THR A 79 1.98 -17.98 0.02
C THR A 79 3.11 -17.24 0.76
N LEU A 80 3.11 -17.26 2.09
CA LEU A 80 4.16 -16.61 2.87
C LEU A 80 5.52 -17.29 2.71
N ARG A 81 5.56 -18.61 2.59
CA ARG A 81 6.77 -19.37 2.25
C ARG A 81 7.28 -19.01 0.84
N TRP A 82 6.37 -18.95 -0.12
CA TRP A 82 6.70 -18.48 -1.47
C TRP A 82 7.28 -17.07 -1.43
N ALA A 83 6.65 -16.16 -0.71
CA ALA A 83 7.08 -14.77 -0.59
C ALA A 83 8.46 -14.63 0.10
N ALA A 84 8.73 -15.42 1.14
CA ALA A 84 10.03 -15.46 1.79
C ALA A 84 11.15 -15.82 0.79
N ARG A 85 10.92 -16.84 -0.04
CA ARG A 85 11.85 -17.27 -1.08
C ARG A 85 11.97 -16.25 -2.21
N TYR A 86 10.84 -15.74 -2.68
CA TYR A 86 10.80 -14.80 -3.80
C TYR A 86 11.49 -13.48 -3.48
N TYR A 87 11.18 -12.89 -2.32
CA TYR A 87 11.76 -11.61 -1.87
C TYR A 87 13.06 -11.77 -1.08
N GLN A 88 13.60 -12.98 -1.00
CA GLN A 88 14.85 -13.29 -0.31
C GLN A 88 14.87 -12.79 1.15
N HIS A 89 13.76 -13.00 1.88
CA HIS A 89 13.57 -12.52 3.24
C HIS A 89 13.43 -13.67 4.25
N PRO A 90 13.96 -13.56 5.49
CA PRO A 90 13.86 -14.60 6.52
C PRO A 90 12.41 -15.03 6.76
N LEU A 91 12.12 -16.33 6.66
CA LEU A 91 10.76 -16.86 6.77
C LEU A 91 10.09 -16.46 8.09
N GLY A 92 10.84 -16.48 9.20
CA GLY A 92 10.30 -16.09 10.50
C GLY A 92 9.78 -14.66 10.51
N GLU A 93 10.53 -13.71 9.95
CA GLU A 93 10.09 -12.31 9.84
C GLU A 93 8.87 -12.16 8.92
N VAL A 94 8.81 -12.92 7.82
CA VAL A 94 7.66 -12.93 6.89
C VAL A 94 6.39 -13.44 7.58
N LEU A 95 6.47 -14.54 8.31
CA LEU A 95 5.32 -15.10 9.04
C LEU A 95 4.82 -14.15 10.13
N PHE A 96 5.75 -13.52 10.86
CA PHE A 96 5.41 -12.56 11.89
C PHE A 96 4.91 -11.21 11.33
N ALA A 97 5.29 -10.84 10.10
CA ALA A 97 4.71 -9.69 9.42
C ALA A 97 3.21 -9.87 9.12
N ALA A 98 2.75 -11.11 8.92
CA ALA A 98 1.34 -11.43 8.73
C ALA A 98 0.50 -11.35 10.01
N LEU A 99 1.12 -11.39 11.19
CA LEU A 99 0.43 -11.33 12.47
C LEU A 99 0.33 -9.89 13.01
N PRO A 100 -0.84 -9.49 13.57
CA PRO A 100 -0.94 -8.28 14.40
C PRO A 100 0.05 -8.30 15.56
N THR A 101 0.53 -7.12 15.97
CA THR A 101 1.56 -7.01 17.01
C THR A 101 1.18 -7.73 18.31
N SER A 102 -0.08 -7.63 18.74
CA SER A 102 -0.58 -8.30 19.93
C SER A 102 -0.56 -9.84 19.86
N LEU A 103 -0.59 -10.41 18.64
CA LEU A 103 -0.52 -11.85 18.39
C LEU A 103 0.91 -12.37 18.22
N ARG A 104 1.90 -11.49 18.14
CA ARG A 104 3.33 -11.85 18.07
C ARG A 104 3.90 -12.29 19.40
N ASN A 105 3.15 -12.07 20.49
CA ASN A 105 3.51 -12.44 21.85
C ASN A 105 2.71 -13.64 22.33
N ALA A 106 3.12 -14.24 23.45
CA ALA A 106 2.44 -15.39 24.09
C ALA A 106 1.11 -15.01 24.79
N ARG A 107 0.40 -13.99 24.31
CA ARG A 107 -0.91 -13.62 24.85
C ARG A 107 -1.99 -14.52 24.26
N ALA A 108 -2.98 -14.88 25.09
CA ALA A 108 -4.18 -15.57 24.62
C ALA A 108 -4.88 -14.76 23.53
N LEU A 109 -5.49 -15.47 22.59
CA LEU A 109 -6.27 -14.83 21.54
C LEU A 109 -7.46 -14.08 22.15
N PRO A 110 -7.77 -12.87 21.67
CA PRO A 110 -9.07 -12.26 22.00
C PRO A 110 -10.17 -13.23 21.60
N PRO A 111 -11.08 -13.56 22.52
CA PRO A 111 -12.16 -14.48 22.21
C PRO A 111 -13.05 -13.90 21.09
N GLY A 112 -13.48 -14.75 20.14
CA GLY A 112 -14.38 -14.37 19.04
C GLY A 112 -15.80 -14.09 19.52
N GLY A 113 -16.60 -13.49 18.65
CA GLY A 113 -18.01 -13.21 18.92
C GLY A 113 -18.26 -12.10 19.94
N ILE A 114 -19.53 -11.81 20.18
CA ILE A 114 -20.01 -10.81 21.15
C ILE A 114 -20.09 -11.45 22.53
N ALA A 115 -19.51 -10.80 23.55
CA ALA A 115 -19.65 -11.24 24.94
C ALA A 115 -21.14 -11.29 25.32
N ALA A 116 -21.60 -12.45 25.78
CA ALA A 116 -22.97 -12.74 26.09
C ALA A 116 -23.08 -13.51 27.41
N ALA A 117 -24.29 -13.69 27.87
CA ALA A 117 -24.60 -14.62 28.94
C ALA A 117 -25.81 -15.45 28.57
N GLU A 118 -25.85 -16.65 29.12
CA GLU A 118 -26.95 -17.61 28.99
C GLU A 118 -27.49 -18.00 30.36
N LEU A 119 -28.72 -18.40 30.37
CA LEU A 119 -29.40 -18.88 31.59
C LEU A 119 -28.91 -20.27 31.94
N THR A 120 -28.48 -20.47 33.17
CA THR A 120 -28.08 -21.79 33.70
C THR A 120 -29.31 -22.55 34.21
N PRO A 121 -29.22 -23.89 34.37
CA PRO A 121 -30.27 -24.65 35.03
C PRO A 121 -30.61 -24.11 36.42
N ALA A 122 -29.59 -23.65 37.18
CA ALA A 122 -29.77 -23.03 38.51
C ALA A 122 -30.49 -21.68 38.40
N GLY A 123 -30.27 -20.90 37.34
CA GLY A 123 -30.96 -19.66 37.09
C GLY A 123 -32.44 -19.88 36.71
N ALA A 124 -32.68 -20.89 35.88
CA ALA A 124 -34.06 -21.30 35.53
C ALA A 124 -34.86 -21.77 36.74
N ALA A 125 -34.24 -22.58 37.62
CA ALA A 125 -34.88 -23.02 38.88
C ALA A 125 -35.13 -21.84 39.82
N ALA A 126 -34.16 -20.90 39.95
CA ALA A 126 -34.33 -19.70 40.75
C ALA A 126 -35.49 -18.80 40.27
N LEU A 127 -35.62 -18.67 38.94
CA LEU A 127 -36.71 -17.90 38.30
C LEU A 127 -38.07 -18.58 38.58
N ALA A 128 -38.16 -19.91 38.42
CA ALA A 128 -39.34 -20.68 38.74
C ALA A 128 -39.77 -20.61 40.20
N ALA A 129 -38.79 -20.61 41.10
CA ALA A 129 -39.01 -20.45 42.57
C ALA A 129 -39.31 -19.01 43.00
N ALA A 130 -39.42 -18.05 42.05
CA ALA A 130 -39.57 -16.62 42.35
C ALA A 130 -38.52 -16.04 43.28
N THR A 131 -37.32 -16.58 43.30
CA THR A 131 -36.19 -16.21 44.18
C THR A 131 -35.33 -15.12 43.55
N PRO A 132 -35.40 -14.39 42.66
CA PRO A 132 -35.52 -12.96 42.80
C PRO A 132 -36.98 -12.57 42.72
N ARG A 133 -37.42 -11.68 43.63
CA ARG A 133 -38.77 -11.14 43.59
C ARG A 133 -39.07 -10.61 42.20
N ARG A 134 -40.28 -10.94 41.69
CA ARG A 134 -40.81 -10.41 40.42
C ARG A 134 -40.69 -8.88 40.38
N GLY A 135 -40.32 -8.30 39.25
CA GLY A 135 -40.08 -6.86 39.10
C GLY A 135 -38.74 -6.35 39.53
N THR A 136 -37.85 -7.21 40.04
CA THR A 136 -36.43 -6.81 40.29
C THR A 136 -35.63 -6.84 39.02
N ARG A 137 -34.59 -6.00 38.91
CA ARG A 137 -33.66 -5.96 37.73
C ARG A 137 -33.04 -7.33 37.44
N ILE A 138 -32.82 -8.16 38.45
CA ILE A 138 -32.27 -9.52 38.30
C ILE A 138 -33.33 -10.44 37.69
N ALA A 139 -34.58 -10.35 38.12
CA ALA A 139 -35.67 -11.14 37.57
C ALA A 139 -35.87 -10.82 36.08
N SER A 140 -35.95 -9.54 35.72
CA SER A 140 -36.07 -9.11 34.33
C SER A 140 -34.88 -9.58 33.46
N LEU A 141 -33.65 -9.64 34.03
CA LEU A 141 -32.48 -10.17 33.34
C LEU A 141 -32.60 -11.67 33.08
N LEU A 142 -33.05 -12.47 34.08
CA LEU A 142 -33.24 -13.91 33.91
C LEU A 142 -34.39 -14.24 32.98
N GLU A 143 -35.52 -13.50 33.06
CA GLU A 143 -36.66 -13.61 32.14
C GLU A 143 -36.26 -13.37 30.69
N ALA A 144 -35.42 -12.33 30.45
CA ALA A 144 -34.92 -12.04 29.10
C ALA A 144 -34.05 -13.16 28.51
N LEU A 145 -33.37 -13.93 29.37
CA LEU A 145 -32.49 -15.03 28.96
C LEU A 145 -33.21 -16.37 28.76
N VAL A 146 -34.51 -16.47 29.09
CA VAL A 146 -35.31 -17.69 28.84
C VAL A 146 -35.42 -17.99 27.35
N ALA A 147 -35.48 -16.95 26.50
CA ALA A 147 -35.55 -17.10 25.04
C ALA A 147 -34.20 -17.46 24.42
N GLY A 148 -33.11 -17.44 25.16
CA GLY A 148 -31.76 -17.74 24.71
C GLY A 148 -30.69 -16.74 25.16
N PRO A 149 -29.44 -16.97 24.79
CA PRO A 149 -28.31 -16.10 25.18
C PRO A 149 -28.48 -14.67 24.64
N LEU A 150 -28.11 -13.68 25.45
CA LEU A 150 -28.14 -12.25 25.09
C LEU A 150 -26.79 -11.59 25.29
N ALA A 151 -26.47 -10.63 24.41
CA ALA A 151 -25.26 -9.80 24.53
C ALA A 151 -25.20 -9.07 25.88
N THR A 152 -24.01 -9.02 26.49
CA THR A 152 -23.81 -8.36 27.79
C THR A 152 -24.20 -6.88 27.76
N THR A 153 -23.99 -6.18 26.64
CA THR A 153 -24.41 -4.78 26.45
C THR A 153 -25.93 -4.62 26.50
N ARG A 154 -26.69 -5.57 25.92
CA ARG A 154 -28.15 -5.57 25.97
C ARG A 154 -28.66 -5.90 27.37
N LEU A 155 -28.01 -6.84 28.06
CA LEU A 155 -28.32 -7.16 29.45
C LEU A 155 -28.01 -5.99 30.40
N ASP A 156 -26.91 -5.29 30.19
CA ASP A 156 -26.54 -4.11 30.96
C ASP A 156 -27.48 -2.92 30.69
N ALA A 157 -28.00 -2.76 29.49
CA ALA A 157 -29.03 -1.78 29.19
C ALA A 157 -30.36 -2.11 29.84
N LEU A 158 -30.72 -3.39 29.92
CA LEU A 158 -32.00 -3.87 30.47
C LEU A 158 -32.01 -3.84 32.02
N ALA A 159 -30.94 -4.32 32.64
CA ALA A 159 -30.94 -4.59 34.09
C ALA A 159 -29.76 -3.91 34.86
N GLY A 160 -28.80 -3.39 34.13
CA GLY A 160 -27.59 -2.80 34.65
C GLY A 160 -26.47 -3.82 34.93
N ALA A 161 -25.21 -3.38 34.80
CA ALA A 161 -24.02 -4.23 34.99
C ALA A 161 -23.91 -4.86 36.36
N ALA A 162 -24.48 -4.21 37.41
CA ALA A 162 -24.48 -4.74 38.80
C ALA A 162 -25.37 -5.97 38.90
N ALA A 163 -26.55 -5.95 38.31
CA ALA A 163 -27.46 -7.09 38.30
C ALA A 163 -26.86 -8.30 37.59
N ARG A 164 -26.22 -8.08 36.46
CA ARG A 164 -25.51 -9.12 35.69
C ARG A 164 -24.35 -9.73 36.49
N ARG A 165 -23.51 -8.91 37.13
CA ARG A 165 -22.46 -9.43 38.02
C ARG A 165 -22.97 -10.25 39.15
N ASN A 166 -24.07 -9.82 39.78
CA ASN A 166 -24.73 -10.54 40.88
C ASN A 166 -25.28 -11.90 40.40
N ALA A 167 -25.97 -11.93 39.26
CA ALA A 167 -26.49 -13.17 38.66
C ALA A 167 -25.36 -14.15 38.28
N LEU A 168 -24.23 -13.65 37.77
CA LEU A 168 -23.02 -14.45 37.54
C LEU A 168 -22.42 -15.03 38.84
N ALA A 169 -22.29 -14.21 39.89
CA ALA A 169 -21.75 -14.62 41.17
C ALA A 169 -22.61 -15.72 41.86
N ARG A 170 -23.92 -15.70 41.59
CA ARG A 170 -24.85 -16.72 42.11
C ARG A 170 -24.94 -17.96 41.20
N GLY A 171 -24.19 -17.99 40.09
CA GLY A 171 -24.26 -19.10 39.13
C GLY A 171 -25.59 -19.21 38.34
N TRP A 172 -26.44 -18.18 38.39
CA TRP A 172 -27.73 -18.17 37.68
C TRP A 172 -27.61 -17.93 36.18
N ILE A 173 -26.52 -17.30 35.75
CA ILE A 173 -26.13 -17.14 34.39
C ILE A 173 -24.71 -17.57 34.15
N ALA A 174 -24.40 -18.08 32.99
CA ALA A 174 -23.04 -18.41 32.57
C ALA A 174 -22.58 -17.44 31.47
N ARG A 175 -21.28 -17.20 31.42
CA ARG A 175 -20.68 -16.44 30.31
C ARG A 175 -20.66 -17.33 29.08
N CYS A 176 -21.23 -16.83 28.01
CA CYS A 176 -21.15 -17.44 26.69
C CYS A 176 -20.74 -16.40 25.63
N ARG A 177 -20.67 -16.80 24.41
CA ARG A 177 -20.43 -15.89 23.28
C ARG A 177 -21.42 -16.16 22.18
N LEU A 178 -22.04 -15.09 21.74
CA LEU A 178 -22.87 -15.14 20.52
C LEU A 178 -21.93 -14.98 19.33
N ALA A 179 -22.18 -15.76 18.28
CA ALA A 179 -21.64 -15.40 16.97
C ALA A 179 -22.00 -13.94 16.70
N THR A 180 -21.06 -13.17 16.20
CA THR A 180 -21.38 -11.81 15.73
C THR A 180 -22.42 -11.99 14.63
N PRO A 181 -23.69 -11.60 14.82
CA PRO A 181 -24.62 -11.62 13.71
C PRO A 181 -24.00 -10.72 12.66
N ALA A 182 -23.90 -11.18 11.42
CA ALA A 182 -23.71 -10.28 10.30
C ALA A 182 -24.86 -9.28 10.44
N GLN A 183 -24.58 -8.06 10.93
CA GLN A 183 -25.61 -7.01 10.99
C GLN A 183 -25.96 -6.71 9.53
N ALA A 184 -26.96 -7.39 9.03
CA ALA A 184 -27.58 -7.04 7.78
C ALA A 184 -28.39 -5.74 8.02
N ALA A 185 -27.70 -4.61 7.99
CA ALA A 185 -28.38 -3.34 7.74
C ALA A 185 -29.03 -3.45 6.36
N ALA A 186 -30.20 -2.85 6.18
CA ALA A 186 -30.82 -2.84 4.86
C ALA A 186 -29.84 -2.20 3.87
N ALA A 187 -29.40 -2.98 2.88
CA ALA A 187 -28.48 -2.49 1.85
C ALA A 187 -29.12 -1.33 1.11
N SER A 188 -28.45 -0.18 1.03
CA SER A 188 -28.98 0.95 0.27
C SER A 188 -28.84 0.68 -1.24
N ALA A 189 -29.91 0.94 -1.98
CA ALA A 189 -29.87 0.90 -3.44
C ALA A 189 -28.87 1.93 -3.97
N GLY A 190 -28.06 1.55 -4.93
CA GLY A 190 -27.13 2.44 -5.60
C GLY A 190 -27.66 2.93 -6.94
N PRO A 191 -26.90 3.81 -7.63
CA PRO A 191 -27.23 4.15 -9.00
C PRO A 191 -27.22 2.88 -9.86
N PRO A 192 -28.10 2.78 -10.86
CA PRO A 192 -28.11 1.65 -11.78
C PRO A 192 -26.77 1.60 -12.55
N LEU A 193 -26.25 0.40 -12.72
CA LEU A 193 -25.06 0.18 -13.53
C LEU A 193 -25.37 0.47 -15.00
N ASN A 194 -24.48 1.18 -15.68
CA ASN A 194 -24.50 1.25 -17.14
C ASN A 194 -24.07 -0.09 -17.76
N ASP A 195 -24.20 -0.23 -19.08
CA ASP A 195 -23.93 -1.50 -19.77
C ASP A 195 -22.49 -1.95 -19.60
N ALA A 196 -21.52 -1.05 -19.77
CA ALA A 196 -20.10 -1.37 -19.61
C ALA A 196 -19.74 -1.81 -18.16
N GLN A 197 -20.34 -1.15 -17.15
CA GLN A 197 -20.16 -1.54 -15.75
C GLN A 197 -20.78 -2.91 -15.46
N ARG A 198 -21.98 -3.17 -16.01
CA ARG A 198 -22.67 -4.45 -15.86
C ARG A 198 -21.89 -5.58 -16.53
N GLU A 199 -21.44 -5.36 -17.77
CA GLU A 199 -20.60 -6.32 -18.50
C GLU A 199 -19.30 -6.63 -17.75
N ALA A 200 -18.60 -5.61 -17.23
CA ALA A 200 -17.40 -5.77 -16.45
C ALA A 200 -17.64 -6.58 -15.17
N ALA A 201 -18.71 -6.31 -14.42
CA ALA A 201 -19.08 -7.06 -13.24
C ALA A 201 -19.42 -8.53 -13.58
N GLN A 202 -20.24 -8.75 -14.61
CA GLN A 202 -20.63 -10.09 -15.06
C GLN A 202 -19.45 -10.92 -15.54
N ALA A 203 -18.47 -10.30 -16.24
CA ALA A 203 -17.24 -10.99 -16.68
C ALA A 203 -16.43 -11.55 -15.50
N VAL A 204 -16.38 -10.84 -14.37
CA VAL A 204 -15.70 -11.30 -13.16
C VAL A 204 -16.55 -12.35 -12.42
N ILE A 205 -17.85 -12.11 -12.25
CA ILE A 205 -18.79 -13.02 -11.58
C ILE A 205 -18.85 -14.37 -12.32
N GLY A 206 -18.91 -14.32 -13.64
CA GLY A 206 -18.97 -15.51 -14.50
C GLY A 206 -17.67 -16.33 -14.51
N ALA A 207 -16.53 -15.76 -14.11
CA ALA A 207 -15.28 -16.50 -13.95
C ALA A 207 -15.22 -17.32 -12.64
N GLY A 208 -16.30 -17.28 -11.84
CA GLY A 208 -16.37 -17.89 -10.51
C GLY A 208 -16.03 -19.38 -10.50
N GLY A 209 -15.01 -19.76 -9.72
CA GLY A 209 -14.53 -21.11 -9.53
C GLY A 209 -13.13 -21.39 -10.08
N GLY A 210 -12.43 -20.36 -10.60
CA GLY A 210 -11.06 -20.48 -11.09
C GLY A 210 -10.24 -19.21 -10.91
N PHE A 211 -8.92 -19.33 -11.01
CA PHE A 211 -8.04 -18.16 -11.05
C PHE A 211 -8.23 -17.38 -12.35
N ALA A 212 -8.71 -16.17 -12.25
CA ALA A 212 -8.88 -15.27 -13.37
C ALA A 212 -8.46 -13.83 -12.98
N PRO A 213 -7.32 -13.35 -13.46
CA PRO A 213 -6.89 -11.99 -13.22
C PRO A 213 -7.50 -11.03 -14.25
N PHE A 214 -8.10 -9.96 -13.73
CA PHE A 214 -8.71 -8.88 -14.52
C PHE A 214 -8.02 -7.56 -14.26
N LEU A 215 -7.82 -6.79 -15.32
CA LEU A 215 -7.47 -5.37 -15.24
C LEU A 215 -8.72 -4.55 -15.59
N LEU A 216 -9.26 -3.84 -14.61
CA LEU A 216 -10.36 -2.89 -14.79
C LEU A 216 -9.79 -1.50 -15.07
N ASP A 217 -9.59 -1.17 -16.34
CA ASP A 217 -9.14 0.14 -16.82
C ASP A 217 -10.34 1.06 -17.00
N GLY A 218 -10.55 1.95 -16.02
CA GLY A 218 -11.70 2.85 -16.06
C GLY A 218 -11.28 4.29 -15.78
N VAL A 219 -11.69 5.22 -16.66
CA VAL A 219 -11.40 6.64 -16.48
C VAL A 219 -11.81 7.14 -15.08
N THR A 220 -11.19 8.23 -14.62
CA THR A 220 -11.57 8.80 -13.32
C THR A 220 -13.05 9.19 -13.32
N GLY A 221 -13.79 8.71 -12.33
CA GLY A 221 -15.24 8.91 -12.25
C GLY A 221 -16.06 7.94 -13.11
N SER A 222 -15.50 6.89 -13.67
CA SER A 222 -16.23 5.86 -14.44
C SER A 222 -17.10 4.94 -13.58
N GLY A 223 -17.06 5.07 -12.25
CA GLY A 223 -17.82 4.22 -11.35
C GLY A 223 -17.23 2.84 -11.08
N LYS A 224 -15.90 2.67 -11.15
CA LYS A 224 -15.21 1.42 -10.76
C LYS A 224 -15.69 0.85 -9.43
N THR A 225 -15.94 1.72 -8.46
CA THR A 225 -16.44 1.31 -7.13
C THR A 225 -17.80 0.62 -7.21
N GLU A 226 -18.68 1.03 -8.12
CA GLU A 226 -20.00 0.38 -8.30
C GLU A 226 -19.83 -1.03 -8.88
N VAL A 227 -18.88 -1.21 -9.80
CA VAL A 227 -18.50 -2.54 -10.32
C VAL A 227 -17.96 -3.43 -9.19
N TYR A 228 -17.09 -2.88 -8.31
CA TYR A 228 -16.60 -3.64 -7.15
C TYR A 228 -17.75 -4.04 -6.22
N LEU A 229 -18.67 -3.11 -5.91
CA LEU A 229 -19.81 -3.37 -5.04
C LEU A 229 -20.69 -4.49 -5.59
N GLU A 230 -20.91 -4.54 -6.91
CA GLU A 230 -21.68 -5.59 -7.55
C GLU A 230 -20.99 -6.95 -7.46
N ILE A 231 -19.70 -7.02 -7.76
CA ILE A 231 -18.88 -8.24 -7.62
C ILE A 231 -18.87 -8.74 -6.18
N ILE A 232 -18.70 -7.82 -5.20
CA ILE A 232 -18.70 -8.15 -3.78
C ILE A 232 -20.08 -8.67 -3.36
N ARG A 233 -21.16 -8.04 -3.80
CA ARG A 233 -22.54 -8.48 -3.48
C ARG A 233 -22.79 -9.91 -3.89
N ASP A 234 -22.41 -10.27 -5.13
CA ASP A 234 -22.51 -11.66 -5.61
C ASP A 234 -21.63 -12.61 -4.77
N CYS A 235 -20.40 -12.22 -4.47
CA CYS A 235 -19.47 -12.99 -3.63
C CYS A 235 -20.09 -13.28 -2.24
N LEU A 236 -20.67 -12.25 -1.60
CA LEU A 236 -21.31 -12.36 -0.29
C LEU A 236 -22.59 -13.20 -0.34
N ALA A 237 -23.40 -13.07 -1.40
CA ALA A 237 -24.59 -13.89 -1.61
C ALA A 237 -24.29 -15.39 -1.70
N ARG A 238 -23.08 -15.73 -2.17
CA ARG A 238 -22.58 -17.12 -2.19
C ARG A 238 -21.95 -17.56 -0.87
N GLY A 239 -22.06 -16.77 0.21
CA GLY A 239 -21.49 -17.05 1.52
C GLY A 239 -19.95 -16.98 1.56
N ARG A 240 -19.33 -16.33 0.57
CA ARG A 240 -17.87 -16.15 0.48
C ARG A 240 -17.45 -14.80 1.04
N GLN A 241 -16.15 -14.66 1.32
CA GLN A 241 -15.54 -13.43 1.80
C GLN A 241 -14.86 -12.68 0.65
N ALA A 242 -14.96 -11.35 0.67
CA ALA A 242 -14.24 -10.47 -0.23
C ALA A 242 -13.09 -9.77 0.50
N LEU A 243 -11.93 -9.67 -0.15
CA LEU A 243 -10.80 -8.85 0.28
C LEU A 243 -10.63 -7.68 -0.70
N VAL A 244 -10.68 -6.46 -0.18
CA VAL A 244 -10.46 -5.24 -0.95
C VAL A 244 -9.23 -4.51 -0.42
N LEU A 245 -8.25 -4.34 -1.27
CA LEU A 245 -7.06 -3.52 -0.99
C LEU A 245 -7.25 -2.13 -1.57
N VAL A 246 -7.00 -1.12 -0.74
CA VAL A 246 -7.02 0.29 -1.15
C VAL A 246 -5.74 0.99 -0.71
N PRO A 247 -5.28 2.04 -1.40
CA PRO A 247 -4.17 2.86 -0.92
C PRO A 247 -4.47 3.45 0.47
N GLU A 248 -3.44 3.63 1.29
CA GLU A 248 -3.60 4.08 2.69
C GLU A 248 -4.41 5.37 2.81
N ILE A 249 -4.23 6.27 1.87
CA ILE A 249 -4.92 7.57 1.82
C ILE A 249 -6.38 7.48 1.34
N ALA A 250 -6.76 6.39 0.67
CA ALA A 250 -8.13 6.17 0.18
C ALA A 250 -9.02 5.48 1.24
N LEU A 251 -8.44 4.93 2.31
CA LEU A 251 -9.18 4.28 3.38
C LEU A 251 -9.69 5.31 4.40
N THR A 252 -10.67 6.09 4.00
CA THR A 252 -11.31 7.12 4.82
C THR A 252 -12.52 6.55 5.58
N PRO A 253 -12.96 7.21 6.68
CA PRO A 253 -14.22 6.86 7.35
C PRO A 253 -15.42 6.91 6.40
N GLN A 254 -15.43 7.82 5.42
CA GLN A 254 -16.47 7.94 4.39
C GLN A 254 -16.47 6.72 3.46
N ALA A 255 -15.30 6.25 3.01
CA ALA A 255 -15.18 5.05 2.19
C ALA A 255 -15.72 3.82 2.95
N LEU A 256 -15.34 3.64 4.22
CA LEU A 256 -15.83 2.56 5.07
C LEU A 256 -17.35 2.60 5.25
N ARG A 257 -17.92 3.78 5.52
CA ARG A 257 -19.39 3.99 5.63
C ARG A 257 -20.07 3.61 4.34
N ARG A 258 -19.57 4.06 3.18
CA ARG A 258 -20.13 3.74 1.86
C ARG A 258 -20.22 2.23 1.62
N PHE A 259 -19.16 1.47 1.91
CA PHE A 259 -19.18 0.01 1.75
C PHE A 259 -20.19 -0.64 2.69
N ARG A 260 -20.27 -0.21 3.97
CA ARG A 260 -21.24 -0.73 4.95
C ARG A 260 -22.68 -0.47 4.51
N GLU A 261 -23.00 0.78 4.16
CA GLU A 261 -24.35 1.18 3.75
C GLU A 261 -24.80 0.52 2.45
N ARG A 262 -23.87 0.40 1.48
CA ARG A 262 -24.19 -0.16 0.17
C ARG A 262 -24.31 -1.68 0.16
N LEU A 263 -23.62 -2.37 1.04
CA LEU A 263 -23.61 -3.83 1.11
C LEU A 263 -24.46 -4.36 2.28
N GLY A 264 -24.80 -3.53 3.25
CA GLY A 264 -25.55 -3.94 4.44
C GLY A 264 -24.78 -4.91 5.34
N VAL A 265 -23.43 -4.91 5.32
CA VAL A 265 -22.61 -5.85 6.09
C VAL A 265 -21.54 -5.13 6.90
N ASP A 266 -21.06 -5.79 7.96
CA ASP A 266 -19.90 -5.35 8.69
C ASP A 266 -18.63 -5.48 7.87
N VAL A 267 -17.77 -4.47 7.99
CA VAL A 267 -16.50 -4.37 7.29
C VAL A 267 -15.36 -4.47 8.30
N ALA A 268 -14.53 -5.49 8.20
CA ALA A 268 -13.28 -5.55 8.92
C ALA A 268 -12.27 -4.60 8.26
N ALA A 269 -12.07 -3.44 8.87
CA ALA A 269 -11.08 -2.46 8.42
C ALA A 269 -9.70 -2.81 8.94
N LEU A 270 -8.66 -2.75 8.06
CA LEU A 270 -7.27 -3.06 8.41
C LEU A 270 -6.31 -2.00 7.85
N HIS A 271 -5.84 -1.11 8.72
CA HIS A 271 -4.93 -0.02 8.36
C HIS A 271 -3.98 0.36 9.52
N SER A 272 -2.95 1.15 9.21
CA SER A 272 -1.93 1.59 10.16
C SER A 272 -2.47 2.38 11.35
N GLY A 273 -3.58 3.09 11.17
CA GLY A 273 -4.20 3.93 12.20
C GLY A 273 -5.09 3.19 13.21
N LEU A 274 -5.27 1.87 13.11
CA LEU A 274 -6.02 1.09 14.11
C LEU A 274 -5.17 0.83 15.36
N GLY A 275 -5.83 0.84 16.52
CA GLY A 275 -5.24 0.32 17.75
C GLY A 275 -4.89 -1.18 17.64
N GLU A 276 -3.92 -1.63 18.42
CA GLU A 276 -3.44 -3.03 18.35
C GLU A 276 -4.55 -4.06 18.61
N VAL A 277 -5.44 -3.79 19.56
CA VAL A 277 -6.56 -4.67 19.92
C VAL A 277 -7.61 -4.71 18.82
N GLU A 278 -7.94 -3.57 18.24
CA GLU A 278 -8.91 -3.47 17.12
C GLU A 278 -8.39 -4.20 15.90
N ARG A 279 -7.11 -4.01 15.58
CA ARG A 279 -6.44 -4.71 14.47
C ARG A 279 -6.46 -6.22 14.65
N ALA A 280 -6.18 -6.70 15.87
CA ALA A 280 -6.23 -8.13 16.15
C ALA A 280 -7.64 -8.70 16.06
N ARG A 281 -8.66 -7.95 16.51
CA ARG A 281 -10.07 -8.35 16.38
C ARG A 281 -10.49 -8.44 14.91
N ALA A 282 -10.19 -7.42 14.11
CA ALA A 282 -10.51 -7.41 12.68
C ALA A 282 -9.81 -8.57 11.94
N TRP A 283 -8.54 -8.81 12.25
CA TRP A 283 -7.76 -9.91 11.69
C TRP A 283 -8.37 -11.29 12.06
N LEU A 284 -8.73 -11.49 13.33
CA LEU A 284 -9.34 -12.74 13.80
C LEU A 284 -10.75 -12.93 13.23
N ALA A 285 -11.54 -11.86 13.10
CA ALA A 285 -12.86 -11.93 12.48
C ALA A 285 -12.76 -12.38 11.01
N ALA A 286 -11.77 -11.88 10.28
CA ALA A 286 -11.49 -12.34 8.91
C ALA A 286 -11.06 -13.82 8.88
N ALA A 287 -10.12 -14.22 9.76
CA ALA A 287 -9.60 -15.57 9.87
C ALA A 287 -10.69 -16.61 10.22
N ARG A 288 -11.68 -16.21 11.01
CA ARG A 288 -12.82 -17.07 11.43
C ARG A 288 -13.99 -17.03 10.46
N GLY A 289 -13.96 -16.18 9.44
CA GLY A 289 -15.07 -15.98 8.52
C GLY A 289 -16.25 -15.20 9.11
N GLU A 290 -16.05 -14.55 10.25
CA GLU A 290 -17.03 -13.68 10.92
C GLU A 290 -17.20 -12.34 10.17
N ALA A 291 -16.14 -11.88 9.46
CA ALA A 291 -16.18 -10.69 8.62
C ALA A 291 -16.38 -11.08 7.14
N PRO A 292 -17.53 -10.78 6.55
CA PRO A 292 -17.79 -11.08 5.15
C PRO A 292 -16.96 -10.22 4.19
N LEU A 293 -16.62 -8.98 4.58
CA LEU A 293 -15.81 -8.05 3.82
C LEU A 293 -14.61 -7.60 4.64
N VAL A 294 -13.42 -7.77 4.09
CA VAL A 294 -12.16 -7.21 4.60
C VAL A 294 -11.74 -6.06 3.69
N LEU A 295 -11.66 -4.86 4.23
CA LEU A 295 -11.18 -3.67 3.53
C LEU A 295 -9.91 -3.17 4.21
N GLY A 296 -8.81 -3.09 3.49
CA GLY A 296 -7.58 -2.67 4.12
C GLY A 296 -6.52 -2.15 3.18
N THR A 297 -5.42 -1.69 3.79
CA THR A 297 -4.26 -1.21 3.05
C THR A 297 -3.32 -2.36 2.70
N ARG A 298 -2.12 -2.06 2.24
CA ARG A 298 -1.09 -3.03 1.82
C ARG A 298 -1.02 -4.30 2.69
N SER A 299 -1.00 -4.15 4.01
CA SER A 299 -0.84 -5.29 4.92
C SER A 299 -2.06 -6.23 4.99
N ALA A 300 -3.23 -5.79 4.53
CA ALA A 300 -4.42 -6.63 4.52
C ALA A 300 -4.31 -7.82 3.57
N VAL A 301 -3.39 -7.78 2.60
CA VAL A 301 -3.08 -8.94 1.74
C VAL A 301 -2.55 -10.13 2.55
N LEU A 302 -2.04 -9.93 3.74
CA LEU A 302 -1.46 -10.98 4.61
C LEU A 302 -2.49 -11.55 5.61
N VAL A 303 -3.77 -11.20 5.50
CA VAL A 303 -4.81 -11.66 6.43
C VAL A 303 -5.38 -13.00 5.98
N PRO A 304 -5.55 -13.99 6.88
CA PRO A 304 -6.22 -15.24 6.53
C PRO A 304 -7.69 -15.00 6.23
N LEU A 305 -8.23 -15.74 5.28
CA LEU A 305 -9.64 -15.73 4.90
C LEU A 305 -10.18 -17.15 5.01
N ALA A 306 -11.26 -17.35 5.77
CA ALA A 306 -11.85 -18.67 5.94
C ALA A 306 -12.56 -19.17 4.68
N ARG A 307 -13.24 -18.28 3.98
CA ARG A 307 -14.07 -18.59 2.80
C ARG A 307 -13.85 -17.58 1.67
N PRO A 308 -12.62 -17.44 1.15
CA PRO A 308 -12.30 -16.43 0.13
C PRO A 308 -13.12 -16.65 -1.15
N GLY A 309 -13.56 -15.55 -1.79
CA GLY A 309 -14.32 -15.58 -3.03
C GLY A 309 -13.80 -14.62 -4.08
N VAL A 310 -13.25 -13.48 -3.70
CA VAL A 310 -12.65 -12.50 -4.62
C VAL A 310 -11.61 -11.64 -3.91
N ILE A 311 -10.59 -11.22 -4.64
CA ILE A 311 -9.65 -10.19 -4.20
C ILE A 311 -9.73 -9.01 -5.18
N ILE A 312 -9.88 -7.80 -4.63
CA ILE A 312 -9.91 -6.56 -5.41
C ILE A 312 -8.75 -5.68 -4.95
N VAL A 313 -8.01 -5.12 -5.88
CA VAL A 313 -6.93 -4.15 -5.62
C VAL A 313 -7.29 -2.87 -6.35
N ASP A 314 -7.77 -1.88 -5.61
CA ASP A 314 -8.11 -0.58 -6.17
C ASP A 314 -6.85 0.29 -6.29
N GLU A 315 -6.80 1.15 -7.32
CA GLU A 315 -5.63 1.96 -7.68
C GLU A 315 -4.34 1.11 -7.70
N GLU A 316 -4.35 -0.01 -8.46
CA GLU A 316 -3.30 -1.03 -8.46
C GLU A 316 -1.88 -0.51 -8.76
N HIS A 317 -1.80 0.64 -9.46
CA HIS A 317 -0.58 1.34 -9.81
C HIS A 317 0.08 2.06 -8.61
N ASP A 318 -0.61 2.13 -7.45
CA ASP A 318 -0.12 2.93 -6.33
C ASP A 318 1.16 2.35 -5.73
N GLY A 319 2.24 3.16 -5.72
CA GLY A 319 3.53 2.76 -5.15
C GLY A 319 3.50 2.42 -3.64
N SER A 320 2.42 2.78 -2.91
CA SER A 320 2.26 2.42 -1.50
C SER A 320 2.02 0.93 -1.27
N TYR A 321 1.65 0.18 -2.31
CA TYR A 321 1.55 -1.27 -2.25
C TYR A 321 2.90 -1.99 -2.14
N LYS A 322 4.02 -1.34 -2.46
CA LYS A 322 5.36 -1.86 -2.19
C LYS A 322 5.81 -1.48 -0.78
N GLN A 323 6.19 -2.47 0.02
CA GLN A 323 6.84 -2.26 1.32
C GLN A 323 8.29 -1.83 1.11
N GLN A 324 8.69 -0.71 1.74
CA GLN A 324 10.02 -0.14 1.55
C GLN A 324 11.06 -0.62 2.57
N GLU A 325 10.61 -1.10 3.73
CA GLU A 325 11.48 -1.54 4.83
C GLU A 325 11.10 -2.94 5.30
N GLY A 326 12.06 -3.67 5.86
CA GLY A 326 11.86 -5.03 6.34
C GLY A 326 11.51 -5.99 5.20
N PHE A 327 10.44 -6.72 5.33
CA PHE A 327 9.90 -7.61 4.28
C PHE A 327 9.33 -6.79 3.11
N ARG A 328 10.11 -6.63 2.04
CA ARG A 328 9.83 -5.73 0.89
C ARG A 328 8.93 -6.35 -0.17
N TYR A 329 7.77 -6.85 0.20
CA TYR A 329 6.79 -7.40 -0.73
C TYR A 329 5.99 -6.31 -1.47
N HIS A 330 5.38 -6.69 -2.59
CA HIS A 330 4.39 -5.89 -3.30
C HIS A 330 3.00 -6.51 -3.11
N ALA A 331 2.05 -5.76 -2.51
CA ALA A 331 0.75 -6.31 -2.13
C ALA A 331 -0.12 -6.70 -3.34
N ARG A 332 -0.06 -5.95 -4.46
CA ARG A 332 -0.72 -6.32 -5.72
C ARG A 332 -0.25 -7.70 -6.19
N ASP A 333 1.06 -7.92 -6.19
CA ASP A 333 1.62 -9.17 -6.71
C ASP A 333 1.33 -10.34 -5.76
N LEU A 334 1.36 -10.12 -4.44
CA LEU A 334 0.89 -11.11 -3.47
C LEU A 334 -0.60 -11.41 -3.60
N ALA A 335 -1.44 -10.43 -3.92
CA ALA A 335 -2.87 -10.63 -4.17
C ALA A 335 -3.10 -11.58 -5.36
N LEU A 336 -2.31 -11.45 -6.43
CA LEU A 336 -2.33 -12.34 -7.58
C LEU A 336 -1.89 -13.76 -7.22
N VAL A 337 -0.78 -13.89 -6.46
CA VAL A 337 -0.28 -15.20 -5.99
C VAL A 337 -1.31 -15.89 -5.10
N ARG A 338 -1.91 -15.15 -4.16
CA ARG A 338 -2.97 -15.67 -3.29
C ARG A 338 -4.21 -16.08 -4.07
N ALA A 339 -4.69 -15.22 -4.98
CA ALA A 339 -5.86 -15.54 -5.80
C ALA A 339 -5.64 -16.79 -6.64
N LYS A 340 -4.41 -16.98 -7.17
CA LYS A 340 -4.02 -18.20 -7.90
C LYS A 340 -4.04 -19.44 -6.99
N ALA A 341 -3.47 -19.35 -5.81
CA ALA A 341 -3.42 -20.45 -4.85
C ALA A 341 -4.82 -20.83 -4.32
N LEU A 342 -5.72 -19.84 -4.21
CA LEU A 342 -7.11 -20.01 -3.77
C LEU A 342 -8.07 -20.42 -4.91
N GLY A 343 -7.64 -20.32 -6.17
CA GLY A 343 -8.50 -20.59 -7.32
C GLY A 343 -9.68 -19.62 -7.43
N ILE A 344 -9.46 -18.31 -7.17
CA ILE A 344 -10.49 -17.28 -7.18
C ILE A 344 -10.12 -16.12 -8.13
N PRO A 345 -11.12 -15.33 -8.60
CA PRO A 345 -10.85 -14.16 -9.41
C PRO A 345 -10.14 -13.05 -8.60
N VAL A 346 -9.34 -12.26 -9.30
CA VAL A 346 -8.69 -11.05 -8.79
C VAL A 346 -8.89 -9.90 -9.75
N VAL A 347 -9.30 -8.75 -9.23
CA VAL A 347 -9.56 -7.53 -10.01
C VAL A 347 -8.54 -6.47 -9.61
N LEU A 348 -7.77 -6.01 -10.58
CA LEU A 348 -6.85 -4.88 -10.46
C LEU A 348 -7.51 -3.67 -11.10
N GLY A 349 -7.91 -2.67 -10.31
CA GLY A 349 -8.61 -1.50 -10.81
C GLY A 349 -7.73 -0.26 -10.83
N SER A 350 -7.79 0.50 -11.92
CA SER A 350 -7.08 1.77 -12.05
C SER A 350 -7.67 2.66 -13.13
N ALA A 351 -7.51 3.98 -12.97
CA ALA A 351 -7.71 4.94 -14.05
C ALA A 351 -6.43 5.15 -14.88
N THR A 352 -5.31 4.78 -14.32
CA THR A 352 -3.97 4.91 -14.88
C THR A 352 -3.16 3.65 -14.59
N PRO A 353 -3.51 2.52 -15.23
CA PRO A 353 -2.88 1.23 -14.94
C PRO A 353 -1.36 1.28 -15.04
N SER A 354 -0.68 0.52 -14.17
CA SER A 354 0.78 0.37 -14.22
C SER A 354 1.22 -0.28 -15.53
N LEU A 355 2.42 0.06 -15.99
CA LEU A 355 2.97 -0.54 -17.21
C LEU A 355 3.19 -2.05 -17.05
N GLU A 356 3.44 -2.54 -15.84
CA GLU A 356 3.49 -3.96 -15.51
C GLU A 356 2.15 -4.66 -15.75
N SER A 357 1.04 -4.04 -15.33
CA SER A 357 -0.29 -4.60 -15.56
C SER A 357 -0.69 -4.57 -17.03
N LEU A 358 -0.36 -3.48 -17.73
CA LEU A 358 -0.61 -3.37 -19.18
C LEU A 358 0.21 -4.39 -19.99
N ALA A 359 1.48 -4.59 -19.66
CA ALA A 359 2.31 -5.62 -20.30
C ALA A 359 1.75 -7.03 -20.08
N ASN A 360 1.14 -7.30 -18.91
CA ASN A 360 0.46 -8.58 -18.67
C ASN A 360 -0.85 -8.72 -19.48
N VAL A 361 -1.54 -7.62 -19.79
CA VAL A 361 -2.67 -7.62 -20.74
C VAL A 361 -2.19 -7.93 -22.14
N GLU A 362 -1.13 -7.25 -22.64
CA GLU A 362 -0.52 -7.54 -23.94
C GLU A 362 -0.10 -9.01 -24.08
N ALA A 363 0.50 -9.56 -23.00
CA ALA A 363 0.88 -10.96 -22.92
C ALA A 363 -0.30 -11.93 -22.71
N LYS A 364 -1.55 -11.46 -22.75
CA LYS A 364 -2.79 -12.23 -22.53
C LYS A 364 -2.83 -12.98 -21.18
N ARG A 365 -2.07 -12.51 -20.20
CA ARG A 365 -2.10 -13.04 -18.82
C ARG A 365 -3.23 -12.45 -18.01
N TYR A 366 -3.65 -11.20 -18.28
CA TYR A 366 -4.79 -10.54 -17.67
C TYR A 366 -5.89 -10.27 -18.70
N ARG A 367 -7.14 -10.38 -18.27
CA ARG A 367 -8.31 -9.99 -19.07
C ARG A 367 -8.56 -8.49 -18.84
N LEU A 368 -8.61 -7.73 -19.92
CA LEU A 368 -8.87 -6.28 -19.87
C LEU A 368 -10.38 -6.02 -19.86
N LEU A 369 -10.84 -5.23 -18.89
CA LEU A 369 -12.19 -4.68 -18.80
C LEU A 369 -12.09 -3.15 -18.88
N ARG A 370 -12.88 -2.50 -19.70
CA ARG A 370 -12.80 -1.06 -19.96
C ARG A 370 -14.07 -0.33 -19.53
N LEU A 371 -13.87 0.82 -18.86
CA LEU A 371 -14.92 1.78 -18.54
C LEU A 371 -14.52 3.14 -19.09
N ASP A 372 -14.85 3.38 -20.36
CA ASP A 372 -14.37 4.54 -21.12
C ASP A 372 -15.16 5.82 -20.84
N GLN A 373 -16.34 5.70 -20.23
CA GLN A 373 -17.22 6.82 -19.95
C GLN A 373 -17.22 7.16 -18.45
N ARG A 374 -17.30 8.45 -18.16
CA ARG A 374 -17.58 8.91 -16.79
C ARG A 374 -19.03 8.61 -16.41
N ALA A 375 -19.25 8.23 -15.16
CA ALA A 375 -20.60 8.13 -14.63
C ALA A 375 -21.19 9.55 -14.43
N GLY A 376 -22.42 9.78 -14.93
CA GLY A 376 -23.07 11.08 -14.83
C GLY A 376 -22.70 12.06 -15.95
N ARG A 377 -23.00 13.37 -15.72
CA ARG A 377 -22.84 14.46 -16.71
C ARG A 377 -21.49 15.18 -16.63
N ALA A 378 -20.58 14.76 -15.77
CA ALA A 378 -19.30 15.45 -15.57
C ALA A 378 -18.43 15.42 -16.83
N ARG A 379 -18.01 16.61 -17.30
CA ARG A 379 -17.11 16.78 -18.44
C ARG A 379 -15.64 16.60 -18.03
N PRO A 380 -14.76 16.15 -18.94
CA PRO A 380 -13.33 16.19 -18.69
C PRO A 380 -12.86 17.64 -18.44
N PRO A 381 -11.90 17.86 -17.51
CA PRO A 381 -11.34 19.19 -17.33
C PRO A 381 -10.53 19.61 -18.56
N THR A 382 -10.44 20.90 -18.81
CA THR A 382 -9.53 21.46 -19.81
C THR A 382 -8.11 21.45 -19.27
N LEU A 383 -7.15 21.00 -20.09
CA LEU A 383 -5.72 21.00 -19.78
C LEU A 383 -5.06 22.16 -20.51
N GLN A 384 -4.35 23.02 -19.80
CA GLN A 384 -3.58 24.14 -20.32
C GLN A 384 -2.11 23.98 -19.92
N VAL A 385 -1.20 24.08 -20.89
CA VAL A 385 0.24 24.16 -20.61
C VAL A 385 0.68 25.61 -20.60
N VAL A 386 1.41 25.99 -19.57
CA VAL A 386 1.99 27.33 -19.44
C VAL A 386 3.50 27.22 -19.55
N ASP A 387 4.06 27.91 -20.55
CA ASP A 387 5.49 28.01 -20.78
C ASP A 387 6.10 28.97 -19.74
N LEU A 388 7.03 28.45 -18.94
CA LEU A 388 7.70 29.20 -17.88
C LEU A 388 8.95 29.95 -18.39
N ARG A 389 9.42 29.69 -19.56
CA ARG A 389 10.65 30.30 -20.09
C ARG A 389 10.49 31.80 -20.19
N ARG A 390 11.51 32.53 -19.71
CA ARG A 390 11.58 33.99 -19.71
C ARG A 390 10.42 34.70 -18.97
N GLN A 391 9.61 33.96 -18.21
CA GLN A 391 8.55 34.55 -17.40
C GLN A 391 9.07 34.93 -16.01
N ARG A 392 8.65 36.06 -15.48
CA ARG A 392 8.89 36.41 -14.08
C ARG A 392 7.95 35.57 -13.19
N LEU A 393 8.50 34.62 -12.47
CA LEU A 393 7.74 33.78 -11.56
C LEU A 393 7.61 34.42 -10.18
N GLN A 394 6.42 34.38 -9.60
CA GLN A 394 6.19 34.73 -8.21
C GLN A 394 6.09 33.43 -7.40
N HIS A 395 7.11 33.13 -6.60
CA HIS A 395 7.20 31.92 -5.79
C HIS A 395 7.00 30.59 -6.58
N GLY A 396 7.47 30.55 -7.82
CA GLY A 396 7.33 29.41 -8.72
C GLY A 396 6.00 29.35 -9.50
N LEU A 397 5.15 30.37 -9.37
CA LEU A 397 3.90 30.48 -10.13
C LEU A 397 4.01 31.53 -11.24
N ALA A 398 3.56 31.17 -12.44
CA ALA A 398 3.45 32.07 -13.55
C ALA A 398 2.28 33.05 -13.34
N ARG A 399 2.36 34.24 -13.97
CA ARG A 399 1.29 35.25 -13.89
C ARG A 399 -0.07 34.66 -14.34
N THR A 400 -0.10 33.92 -15.41
CA THR A 400 -1.31 33.25 -15.93
C THR A 400 -1.94 32.32 -14.87
N ALA A 401 -1.13 31.60 -14.10
CA ALA A 401 -1.64 30.73 -13.03
C ALA A 401 -2.22 31.55 -11.87
N LEU A 402 -1.56 32.64 -11.48
CA LEU A 402 -2.06 33.55 -10.42
C LEU A 402 -3.37 34.24 -10.84
N GLU A 403 -3.49 34.66 -12.08
CA GLU A 403 -4.73 35.23 -12.65
C GLU A 403 -5.87 34.20 -12.66
N ALA A 404 -5.58 32.95 -13.03
CA ALA A 404 -6.57 31.88 -12.99
C ALA A 404 -7.01 31.53 -11.56
N ILE A 405 -6.07 31.54 -10.60
CA ILE A 405 -6.38 31.37 -9.16
C ILE A 405 -7.31 32.49 -8.70
N ALA A 406 -6.98 33.76 -8.97
CA ALA A 406 -7.79 34.90 -8.61
C ALA A 406 -9.22 34.83 -9.18
N ALA A 407 -9.34 34.48 -10.47
CA ALA A 407 -10.63 34.30 -11.15
C ALA A 407 -11.47 33.16 -10.55
N CYS A 408 -10.85 32.05 -10.14
CA CYS A 408 -11.50 30.93 -9.49
C CYS A 408 -12.03 31.31 -8.10
N LEU A 409 -11.19 31.97 -7.29
CA LEU A 409 -11.57 32.46 -5.95
C LEU A 409 -12.70 33.47 -5.99
N ALA A 410 -12.72 34.38 -7.00
CA ALA A 410 -13.79 35.33 -7.20
C ALA A 410 -15.16 34.69 -7.49
N ARG A 411 -15.20 33.44 -7.94
CA ARG A 411 -16.43 32.64 -8.13
C ARG A 411 -16.80 31.78 -6.91
N ASP A 412 -16.16 32.03 -5.78
CA ASP A 412 -16.34 31.26 -4.55
C ASP A 412 -16.05 29.75 -4.74
N GLU A 413 -15.01 29.44 -5.52
CA GLU A 413 -14.57 28.09 -5.87
C GLU A 413 -13.23 27.77 -5.21
N GLN A 414 -12.89 26.47 -5.19
CA GLN A 414 -11.65 25.98 -4.57
C GLN A 414 -10.58 25.73 -5.62
N VAL A 415 -9.34 26.03 -5.24
CA VAL A 415 -8.13 25.82 -6.04
C VAL A 415 -7.23 24.80 -5.37
N LEU A 416 -6.66 23.88 -6.13
CA LEU A 416 -5.57 23.02 -5.70
C LEU A 416 -4.27 23.45 -6.37
N VAL A 417 -3.31 23.92 -5.60
CA VAL A 417 -1.93 24.10 -6.05
C VAL A 417 -1.16 22.85 -5.68
N PHE A 418 -0.92 22.02 -6.69
CA PHE A 418 -0.27 20.73 -6.52
C PHE A 418 1.21 20.82 -6.82
N ARG A 419 2.05 20.33 -5.89
CA ARG A 419 3.49 20.19 -6.10
C ARG A 419 3.93 18.74 -5.97
N ASN A 420 4.71 18.29 -6.93
CA ASN A 420 5.30 16.96 -6.90
C ASN A 420 6.60 16.97 -6.08
N ARG A 421 6.55 16.52 -4.81
CA ARG A 421 7.69 16.61 -3.85
C ARG A 421 8.51 15.33 -3.72
N ARG A 422 8.23 14.25 -4.44
CA ARG A 422 8.88 12.96 -4.15
C ARG A 422 9.97 12.58 -5.13
N GLY A 423 11.19 12.45 -4.58
CA GLY A 423 12.19 11.48 -5.02
C GLY A 423 12.97 11.83 -6.29
N TYR A 424 12.92 13.07 -6.77
CA TYR A 424 13.72 13.45 -7.91
C TYR A 424 15.10 13.99 -7.47
N ALA A 425 16.16 13.43 -8.05
CA ALA A 425 17.48 14.01 -7.93
C ALA A 425 17.46 15.41 -8.58
N PRO A 426 18.06 16.45 -7.96
CA PRO A 426 18.03 17.79 -8.51
C PRO A 426 18.73 17.84 -9.86
N VAL A 427 18.01 18.26 -10.89
CA VAL A 427 18.51 18.47 -12.25
C VAL A 427 18.79 19.95 -12.42
N LEU A 428 19.88 20.30 -13.12
CA LEU A 428 20.17 21.69 -13.49
C LEU A 428 19.38 22.05 -14.75
N LEU A 429 18.61 23.15 -14.65
CA LEU A 429 17.78 23.65 -15.74
C LEU A 429 18.01 25.14 -15.95
N CYS A 430 18.00 25.59 -17.19
CA CYS A 430 18.03 27.02 -17.55
C CYS A 430 16.59 27.57 -17.63
N HIS A 431 16.31 28.61 -16.83
CA HIS A 431 15.01 29.27 -16.85
C HIS A 431 14.73 30.04 -18.14
N ASP A 432 15.79 30.55 -18.80
CA ASP A 432 15.64 31.40 -19.98
C ASP A 432 15.25 30.61 -21.23
N CYS A 433 15.83 29.40 -21.43
CA CYS A 433 15.64 28.63 -22.66
C CYS A 433 15.09 27.22 -22.46
N GLY A 434 14.97 26.76 -21.22
CA GLY A 434 14.53 25.38 -20.91
C GLY A 434 15.62 24.31 -21.06
N TRP A 435 16.88 24.68 -21.37
CA TRP A 435 17.98 23.70 -21.43
C TRP A 435 18.09 22.96 -20.10
N SER A 436 18.26 21.64 -20.17
CA SER A 436 18.53 20.79 -19.03
C SER A 436 19.86 20.05 -19.22
N ALA A 437 20.61 19.87 -18.10
CA ALA A 437 21.88 19.16 -18.13
C ALA A 437 21.66 17.67 -18.44
N ARG A 438 22.19 17.22 -19.59
CA ARG A 438 22.11 15.82 -20.04
C ARG A 438 23.51 15.23 -20.18
N CYS A 439 23.62 13.95 -19.88
CA CYS A 439 24.87 13.20 -20.05
C CYS A 439 25.21 13.06 -21.54
N PRO A 440 26.42 13.42 -21.97
CA PRO A 440 26.83 13.27 -23.37
C PRO A 440 26.97 11.81 -23.81
N ASP A 441 27.21 10.89 -22.84
CA ASP A 441 27.48 9.49 -23.14
C ASP A 441 26.22 8.63 -23.21
N CYS A 442 25.14 9.02 -22.52
CA CYS A 442 23.91 8.20 -22.46
C CYS A 442 22.60 9.02 -22.49
N GLU A 443 22.68 10.33 -22.76
CA GLU A 443 21.57 11.28 -22.92
C GLU A 443 20.63 11.44 -21.71
N ARG A 444 20.90 10.74 -20.61
CA ARG A 444 20.11 10.87 -19.37
C ARG A 444 20.39 12.19 -18.67
N ALA A 445 19.41 12.68 -17.89
CA ALA A 445 19.61 13.87 -17.09
C ALA A 445 20.75 13.69 -16.08
N LEU A 446 21.59 14.73 -15.93
CA LEU A 446 22.64 14.78 -14.94
C LEU A 446 22.09 15.27 -13.61
N THR A 447 22.51 14.63 -12.52
CA THR A 447 22.14 15.04 -11.16
C THR A 447 23.12 16.11 -10.66
N LEU A 448 22.56 17.21 -10.14
CA LEU A 448 23.34 18.28 -9.54
C LEU A 448 23.76 17.95 -8.10
N HIS A 449 25.05 17.84 -7.86
CA HIS A 449 25.67 17.74 -6.55
C HIS A 449 26.12 19.14 -6.07
N LYS A 450 25.16 19.90 -5.49
CA LYS A 450 25.37 21.32 -5.11
C LYS A 450 26.62 21.57 -4.26
N ARG A 451 26.95 20.67 -3.30
CA ARG A 451 28.11 20.83 -2.41
C ARG A 451 29.45 20.62 -3.10
N GLU A 452 29.44 19.82 -4.16
CA GLU A 452 30.65 19.45 -4.92
C GLU A 452 30.82 20.35 -6.17
N GLY A 453 29.78 21.13 -6.52
CA GLY A 453 29.77 21.95 -7.74
C GLY A 453 29.85 21.10 -9.00
N ARG A 454 29.32 19.86 -8.97
CA ARG A 454 29.40 18.90 -10.07
C ARG A 454 28.04 18.40 -10.52
N LEU A 455 27.98 18.06 -11.80
CA LEU A 455 26.92 17.30 -12.43
C LEU A 455 27.41 15.86 -12.61
N ARG A 456 26.61 14.87 -12.22
CA ARG A 456 26.99 13.45 -12.31
C ARG A 456 25.87 12.63 -12.94
N CYS A 457 26.24 11.75 -13.86
CA CYS A 457 25.35 10.73 -14.39
C CYS A 457 25.35 9.49 -13.49
N HIS A 458 24.20 9.16 -12.88
CA HIS A 458 24.08 7.96 -12.06
C HIS A 458 23.87 6.67 -12.87
N HIS A 459 23.90 6.76 -14.22
CA HIS A 459 23.81 5.59 -15.09
C HIS A 459 25.18 5.12 -15.58
N CYS A 460 25.97 6.02 -16.18
CA CYS A 460 27.27 5.67 -16.75
C CYS A 460 28.47 6.20 -15.96
N GLY A 461 28.24 6.99 -14.90
CA GLY A 461 29.31 7.54 -14.06
C GLY A 461 29.97 8.82 -14.61
N HIS A 462 29.53 9.35 -15.77
CA HIS A 462 30.05 10.62 -16.31
C HIS A 462 29.94 11.75 -15.30
N GLU A 463 30.97 12.57 -15.18
CA GLU A 463 31.00 13.73 -14.28
C GLU A 463 31.52 14.96 -15.02
N GLU A 464 30.84 16.10 -14.80
CA GLU A 464 31.31 17.39 -15.31
C GLU A 464 31.11 18.49 -14.25
N ARG A 465 31.73 19.65 -14.45
CA ARG A 465 31.50 20.81 -13.58
C ARG A 465 30.21 21.50 -13.93
N VAL A 466 29.58 22.10 -12.92
CA VAL A 466 28.42 22.97 -13.15
C VAL A 466 28.86 24.14 -14.04
N PRO A 467 28.24 24.37 -15.19
CA PRO A 467 28.58 25.46 -16.07
C PRO A 467 28.25 26.82 -15.41
N ALA A 468 29.07 27.82 -15.62
CA ALA A 468 28.86 29.17 -15.10
C ALA A 468 27.71 29.91 -15.81
N ALA A 469 27.43 29.54 -17.07
CA ALA A 469 26.35 30.05 -17.88
C ALA A 469 25.74 28.91 -18.68
N CYS A 470 24.51 29.08 -19.14
CA CYS A 470 23.81 28.06 -19.92
C CYS A 470 24.56 27.75 -21.23
N PRO A 471 24.91 26.47 -21.51
CA PRO A 471 25.60 26.11 -22.76
C PRO A 471 24.78 26.38 -24.03
N SER A 472 23.44 26.46 -23.91
CA SER A 472 22.54 26.65 -25.04
C SER A 472 22.28 28.14 -25.37
N CYS A 473 22.08 29.01 -24.35
CA CYS A 473 21.68 30.40 -24.58
C CYS A 473 22.62 31.41 -23.91
N SER A 474 23.67 30.99 -23.23
CA SER A 474 24.60 31.81 -22.46
C SER A 474 23.97 32.61 -21.31
N GLY A 475 22.70 32.34 -20.96
CA GLY A 475 21.99 32.95 -19.85
C GLY A 475 22.55 32.49 -18.48
N LEU A 476 22.42 33.33 -17.48
CA LEU A 476 22.89 33.04 -16.12
C LEU A 476 21.83 32.41 -15.21
N ALA A 477 20.58 32.29 -15.69
CA ALA A 477 19.45 31.79 -14.91
C ALA A 477 19.43 30.26 -14.85
N LEU A 478 20.49 29.67 -14.31
CA LEU A 478 20.59 28.23 -14.05
C LEU A 478 20.03 27.92 -12.66
N HIS A 479 19.02 27.08 -12.60
CA HIS A 479 18.34 26.69 -11.38
C HIS A 479 18.34 25.19 -11.15
N ALA A 480 18.45 24.79 -9.88
CA ALA A 480 18.20 23.42 -9.48
C ALA A 480 16.71 23.20 -9.28
N LEU A 481 16.11 22.23 -9.98
CA LEU A 481 14.70 21.84 -9.73
C LEU A 481 14.57 21.22 -8.33
N GLY A 482 13.50 21.57 -7.58
CA GLY A 482 13.16 20.87 -6.34
C GLY A 482 13.07 21.69 -5.04
N GLU A 483 12.77 23.00 -5.05
CA GLU A 483 12.60 23.80 -3.83
C GLU A 483 11.19 23.72 -3.19
N GLY A 484 11.11 23.78 -1.83
CA GLY A 484 10.01 23.31 -0.96
C GLY A 484 8.61 23.96 -1.05
N THR A 485 7.61 23.26 -0.48
CA THR A 485 6.17 23.63 -0.43
C THR A 485 5.83 24.68 0.65
N GLU A 486 6.66 24.85 1.67
CA GLU A 486 6.43 25.80 2.77
C GLU A 486 6.39 27.24 2.27
N ARG A 487 7.36 27.60 1.41
CA ARG A 487 7.40 28.92 0.78
C ARG A 487 6.21 29.23 -0.12
N LEU A 488 5.57 28.19 -0.67
CA LEU A 488 4.41 28.35 -1.55
C LEU A 488 3.14 28.67 -0.75
N GLU A 489 2.96 28.08 0.43
CA GLU A 489 1.85 28.37 1.34
C GLU A 489 1.91 29.83 1.81
N ASP A 490 3.06 30.26 2.33
CA ASP A 490 3.28 31.65 2.80
C ASP A 490 3.06 32.66 1.67
N ALA A 491 3.56 32.33 0.49
CA ALA A 491 3.44 33.19 -0.69
C ALA A 491 1.99 33.38 -1.16
N LEU A 492 1.23 32.28 -1.20
CA LEU A 492 -0.19 32.35 -1.57
C LEU A 492 -1.03 33.06 -0.50
N GLY A 493 -0.70 32.90 0.77
CA GLY A 493 -1.35 33.61 1.86
C GLY A 493 -1.11 35.12 1.77
N ALA A 494 0.10 35.54 1.41
CA ALA A 494 0.42 36.96 1.20
C ALA A 494 -0.23 37.55 -0.07
N GLN A 495 -0.33 36.74 -1.15
CA GLN A 495 -0.90 37.15 -2.43
C GLN A 495 -2.44 37.27 -2.41
N PHE A 496 -3.11 36.42 -1.60
CA PHE A 496 -4.57 36.38 -1.50
C PHE A 496 -5.02 36.59 -0.04
N PRO A 497 -4.89 37.80 0.50
CA PRO A 497 -5.26 38.06 1.88
C PRO A 497 -6.76 37.84 2.09
N GLY A 498 -7.12 37.18 3.20
CA GLY A 498 -8.51 36.87 3.53
C GLY A 498 -9.03 35.53 2.94
N VAL A 499 -8.27 34.88 2.06
CA VAL A 499 -8.59 33.52 1.57
C VAL A 499 -7.87 32.46 2.38
N PRO A 500 -8.55 31.45 2.95
CA PRO A 500 -7.90 30.36 3.66
C PRO A 500 -6.96 29.58 2.75
N VAL A 501 -5.68 29.51 3.10
CA VAL A 501 -4.69 28.65 2.46
C VAL A 501 -4.46 27.46 3.37
N VAL A 502 -4.71 26.25 2.87
CA VAL A 502 -4.67 25.01 3.65
C VAL A 502 -3.63 24.06 3.06
N ARG A 503 -2.56 23.83 3.83
CA ARG A 503 -1.55 22.86 3.44
C ARG A 503 -1.91 21.44 3.92
N VAL A 504 -1.89 20.50 2.98
CA VAL A 504 -2.13 19.08 3.25
C VAL A 504 -0.93 18.26 2.79
N ASP A 505 -0.02 17.98 3.71
CA ASP A 505 1.13 17.12 3.51
C ASP A 505 1.32 16.14 4.68
N ARG A 506 2.32 15.23 4.59
CA ARG A 506 2.59 14.24 5.64
C ARG A 506 3.04 14.87 6.97
N ASP A 507 3.65 16.02 6.93
CA ASP A 507 4.21 16.67 8.12
C ASP A 507 3.13 17.44 8.87
N THR A 508 2.21 18.11 8.15
CA THR A 508 1.05 18.81 8.73
C THR A 508 -0.04 17.87 9.26
N THR A 509 -0.05 16.60 8.82
CA THR A 509 -1.10 15.62 9.15
C THR A 509 -0.63 14.52 10.10
N ARG A 510 0.40 14.75 10.92
CA ARG A 510 0.90 13.75 11.90
C ARG A 510 -0.10 13.37 12.99
N GLY A 511 -1.16 14.16 13.22
CA GLY A 511 -2.27 13.84 14.11
C GLY A 511 -3.50 13.34 13.36
N ARG A 512 -3.93 12.07 13.57
CA ARG A 512 -5.10 11.48 12.89
C ARG A 512 -6.36 12.34 13.04
N ARG A 513 -6.66 12.82 14.26
CA ARG A 513 -7.85 13.66 14.53
C ARG A 513 -7.82 14.99 13.76
N LEU A 514 -6.64 15.61 13.70
CA LEU A 514 -6.47 16.89 12.98
C LEU A 514 -6.61 16.70 11.48
N ARG A 515 -6.04 15.62 10.94
CA ARG A 515 -6.18 15.25 9.53
C ARG A 515 -7.63 14.96 9.16
N ASP A 516 -8.31 14.11 9.94
CA ASP A 516 -9.68 13.69 9.67
C ASP A 516 -10.62 14.91 9.77
N ALA A 517 -10.47 15.78 10.77
CA ALA A 517 -11.23 17.04 10.89
C ALA A 517 -10.96 17.99 9.71
N LEU A 518 -9.71 18.13 9.28
CA LEU A 518 -9.36 18.96 8.13
C LEU A 518 -10.02 18.42 6.85
N LEU A 519 -9.92 17.10 6.62
CA LEU A 519 -10.47 16.45 5.44
C LEU A 519 -12.02 16.45 5.43
N ASP A 520 -12.65 16.37 6.60
CA ASP A 520 -14.11 16.47 6.75
C ASP A 520 -14.63 17.90 6.48
N SER A 521 -13.79 18.94 6.67
CA SER A 521 -14.16 20.34 6.36
C SER A 521 -13.96 20.73 4.89
N LEU A 522 -13.22 19.97 4.10
CA LEU A 522 -12.93 20.29 2.69
C LEU A 522 -14.16 20.27 1.75
N PRO A 523 -15.18 19.40 1.94
CA PRO A 523 -16.39 19.42 1.13
C PRO A 523 -17.27 20.67 1.32
N GLU A 524 -17.07 21.43 2.40
CA GLU A 524 -17.78 22.68 2.64
C GLU A 524 -17.41 23.71 1.55
N GLY A 525 -18.41 24.41 1.03
CA GLY A 525 -18.22 25.45 0.01
C GLY A 525 -17.36 26.62 0.50
N GLY A 526 -17.08 27.56 -0.38
CA GLY A 526 -16.31 28.77 -0.12
C GLY A 526 -14.94 28.79 -0.79
N ALA A 527 -14.50 30.03 -1.12
CA ALA A 527 -13.20 30.28 -1.72
C ALA A 527 -12.06 29.79 -0.83
N ARG A 528 -11.20 28.89 -1.34
CA ARG A 528 -10.11 28.31 -0.58
C ARG A 528 -8.98 27.85 -1.49
N ILE A 529 -7.74 27.99 -1.03
CA ILE A 529 -6.56 27.45 -1.72
C ILE A 529 -6.06 26.24 -0.94
N LEU A 530 -6.00 25.10 -1.61
CA LEU A 530 -5.38 23.88 -1.10
C LEU A 530 -3.96 23.78 -1.66
N VAL A 531 -2.98 23.68 -0.79
CA VAL A 531 -1.58 23.44 -1.20
C VAL A 531 -1.20 22.02 -0.78
N GLY A 532 -0.81 21.19 -1.74
CA GLY A 532 -0.54 19.82 -1.36
C GLY A 532 0.26 19.00 -2.33
N THR A 533 0.58 17.80 -1.84
CA THR A 533 1.26 16.74 -2.59
C THR A 533 0.27 15.61 -2.93
N GLN A 534 0.76 14.43 -3.25
CA GLN A 534 -0.03 13.26 -3.65
C GLN A 534 -1.22 12.89 -2.72
N MET A 535 -1.27 13.42 -1.49
CA MET A 535 -2.39 13.13 -0.57
C MET A 535 -3.72 13.72 -1.05
N LEU A 536 -3.72 14.91 -1.64
CA LEU A 536 -4.94 15.54 -2.19
C LEU A 536 -5.34 14.99 -3.57
N ALA A 537 -4.39 14.40 -4.30
CA ALA A 537 -4.67 13.78 -5.59
C ALA A 537 -5.55 12.52 -5.47
N LYS A 538 -5.70 11.92 -4.27
CA LYS A 538 -6.31 10.60 -4.07
C LYS A 538 -7.36 10.62 -2.97
N GLY A 539 -8.47 9.91 -3.17
CA GLY A 539 -9.39 9.47 -2.11
C GLY A 539 -10.45 10.45 -1.60
N HIS A 540 -10.38 11.76 -1.92
CA HIS A 540 -11.34 12.75 -1.41
C HIS A 540 -12.29 13.24 -2.49
N ASP A 541 -13.55 13.43 -2.11
CA ASP A 541 -14.52 14.10 -2.96
C ASP A 541 -14.47 15.60 -2.66
N LEU A 542 -14.08 16.41 -3.65
CA LEU A 542 -13.93 17.85 -3.55
C LEU A 542 -14.84 18.50 -4.61
N PRO A 543 -16.14 18.62 -4.34
CA PRO A 543 -17.13 19.06 -5.34
C PRO A 543 -16.94 20.51 -5.80
N HIS A 544 -16.31 21.35 -4.99
CA HIS A 544 -16.06 22.77 -5.28
C HIS A 544 -14.69 23.05 -5.90
N LEU A 545 -13.87 22.01 -6.12
CA LEU A 545 -12.56 22.13 -6.74
C LEU A 545 -12.70 22.23 -8.26
N THR A 546 -12.47 23.41 -8.82
CA THR A 546 -12.60 23.67 -10.26
C THR A 546 -11.29 24.00 -10.94
N LEU A 547 -10.27 24.44 -10.18
CA LEU A 547 -8.95 24.74 -10.73
C LEU A 547 -7.86 23.90 -10.03
N VAL A 548 -6.99 23.32 -10.83
CA VAL A 548 -5.77 22.67 -10.36
C VAL A 548 -4.56 23.29 -11.07
N VAL A 549 -3.58 23.72 -10.31
CA VAL A 549 -2.28 24.19 -10.81
C VAL A 549 -1.21 23.20 -10.42
N VAL A 550 -0.57 22.57 -11.42
CA VAL A 550 0.52 21.62 -11.21
C VAL A 550 1.85 22.35 -11.36
N VAL A 551 2.58 22.43 -10.25
CA VAL A 551 3.92 23.03 -10.17
C VAL A 551 4.96 21.89 -10.16
N GLY A 552 6.04 22.06 -10.92
CA GLY A 552 7.14 21.07 -10.96
C GLY A 552 6.88 19.87 -11.89
N VAL A 553 6.24 20.12 -13.04
CA VAL A 553 6.08 19.13 -14.12
C VAL A 553 7.46 18.68 -14.62
N ASP A 554 8.40 19.60 -14.74
CA ASP A 554 9.78 19.36 -15.22
C ASP A 554 10.52 18.33 -14.36
N GLU A 555 10.25 18.27 -13.05
CA GLU A 555 10.83 17.27 -12.15
C GLU A 555 10.50 15.84 -12.60
N GLY A 556 9.31 15.64 -13.16
CA GLY A 556 8.89 14.35 -13.71
C GLY A 556 9.41 14.08 -15.13
N LEU A 557 9.58 15.13 -15.95
CA LEU A 557 10.05 15.00 -17.33
C LEU A 557 11.55 14.71 -17.39
N TYR A 558 12.34 15.33 -16.53
CA TYR A 558 13.81 15.26 -16.54
C TYR A 558 14.39 14.34 -15.44
N SER A 559 13.59 13.53 -14.81
CA SER A 559 14.08 12.58 -13.82
C SER A 559 14.93 11.48 -14.44
N VAL A 560 15.97 11.08 -13.72
CA VAL A 560 16.77 9.89 -14.05
C VAL A 560 16.04 8.57 -13.76
N ASP A 561 14.93 8.60 -13.02
CA ASP A 561 14.10 7.42 -12.76
C ASP A 561 13.30 7.04 -14.02
N PHE A 562 13.53 5.85 -14.54
CA PHE A 562 12.84 5.34 -15.73
C PHE A 562 11.31 5.26 -15.56
N ARG A 563 10.80 5.30 -14.33
CA ARG A 563 9.37 5.33 -13.99
C ARG A 563 8.79 6.74 -13.91
N ALA A 564 9.62 7.77 -14.03
CA ALA A 564 9.17 9.15 -13.78
C ALA A 564 8.11 9.61 -14.77
N GLY A 565 8.26 9.32 -16.06
CA GLY A 565 7.26 9.64 -17.09
C GLY A 565 5.91 8.97 -16.83
N GLU A 566 5.91 7.70 -16.42
CA GLU A 566 4.71 6.97 -16.02
C GLU A 566 4.04 7.63 -14.79
N ARG A 567 4.83 7.92 -13.76
CA ARG A 567 4.32 8.57 -12.53
C ARG A 567 3.79 9.96 -12.80
N LEU A 568 4.44 10.73 -13.69
CA LEU A 568 3.96 12.04 -14.10
C LEU A 568 2.60 11.93 -14.80
N GLY A 569 2.46 11.02 -15.77
CA GLY A 569 1.20 10.79 -16.46
C GLY A 569 0.08 10.36 -15.52
N GLN A 570 0.35 9.41 -14.63
CA GLN A 570 -0.58 8.97 -13.58
C GLN A 570 -1.01 10.14 -12.71
N LEU A 571 -0.06 10.95 -12.27
CA LEU A 571 -0.30 12.10 -11.43
C LEU A 571 -1.18 13.14 -12.12
N VAL A 572 -0.83 13.56 -13.33
CA VAL A 572 -1.58 14.55 -14.11
C VAL A 572 -3.03 14.11 -14.29
N VAL A 573 -3.26 12.85 -14.69
CA VAL A 573 -4.62 12.32 -14.88
C VAL A 573 -5.40 12.22 -13.57
N GLN A 574 -4.77 11.80 -12.47
CA GLN A 574 -5.42 11.73 -11.17
C GLN A 574 -5.83 13.10 -10.65
N VAL A 575 -4.93 14.07 -10.76
CA VAL A 575 -5.17 15.45 -10.31
C VAL A 575 -6.19 16.13 -11.22
N ALA A 576 -6.10 15.92 -12.54
CA ALA A 576 -7.11 16.39 -13.49
C ALA A 576 -8.50 15.79 -13.20
N GLY A 577 -8.55 14.53 -12.77
CA GLY A 577 -9.79 13.87 -12.35
C GLY A 577 -10.44 14.46 -11.09
N ARG A 578 -9.76 15.36 -10.38
CA ARG A 578 -10.31 16.09 -9.22
C ARG A 578 -11.00 17.38 -9.61
N ALA A 579 -10.51 18.05 -10.66
CA ALA A 579 -11.11 19.29 -11.15
C ALA A 579 -12.44 19.03 -11.87
N GLY A 580 -13.46 19.82 -11.56
CA GLY A 580 -14.73 19.78 -12.28
C GLY A 580 -15.53 18.51 -12.02
N ARG A 581 -15.95 18.29 -10.80
CA ARG A 581 -16.97 17.32 -10.43
C ARG A 581 -18.35 18.00 -10.37
N ALA A 582 -19.39 17.23 -10.56
CA ALA A 582 -20.75 17.70 -10.73
C ALA A 582 -20.91 18.56 -12.02
N ASP A 583 -21.65 19.64 -11.99
CA ASP A 583 -22.02 20.43 -13.17
C ASP A 583 -21.06 21.58 -13.50
N ARG A 584 -19.94 21.71 -12.76
CA ARG A 584 -18.94 22.77 -12.97
C ARG A 584 -17.76 22.27 -13.81
N PRO A 585 -17.42 22.98 -14.92
CA PRO A 585 -16.25 22.62 -15.71
C PRO A 585 -14.96 22.82 -14.92
N GLY A 586 -14.06 21.83 -14.99
CA GLY A 586 -12.76 21.90 -14.36
C GLY A 586 -11.67 22.41 -15.31
N SER A 587 -10.62 23.01 -14.73
CA SER A 587 -9.43 23.46 -15.45
C SER A 587 -8.16 22.96 -14.75
N VAL A 588 -7.16 22.59 -15.52
CA VAL A 588 -5.84 22.18 -15.01
C VAL A 588 -4.75 22.95 -15.76
N ILE A 589 -3.90 23.61 -15.01
CA ILE A 589 -2.74 24.33 -15.52
C ILE A 589 -1.48 23.52 -15.21
N LEU A 590 -0.74 23.15 -16.24
CA LEU A 590 0.56 22.49 -16.15
C LEU A 590 1.66 23.51 -16.43
N GLN A 591 2.49 23.83 -15.45
CA GLN A 591 3.60 24.77 -15.60
C GLN A 591 4.91 24.02 -15.93
N THR A 592 5.56 24.34 -17.06
CA THR A 592 6.78 23.66 -17.53
C THR A 592 7.70 24.61 -18.31
N HIS A 593 9.00 24.34 -18.26
CA HIS A 593 10.01 24.98 -19.13
C HIS A 593 10.15 24.29 -20.50
N ASP A 594 9.46 23.15 -20.72
CA ASP A 594 9.45 22.44 -21.97
C ASP A 594 8.03 22.07 -22.41
N PRO A 595 7.25 23.06 -22.89
CA PRO A 595 5.86 22.83 -23.31
C PRO A 595 5.74 21.91 -24.53
N ALA A 596 6.81 21.76 -25.32
CA ALA A 596 6.88 20.86 -26.48
C ALA A 596 7.47 19.48 -26.18
N HIS A 597 7.62 19.13 -24.89
CA HIS A 597 8.17 17.83 -24.50
C HIS A 597 7.31 16.69 -25.04
N PRO A 598 7.86 15.70 -25.77
CA PRO A 598 7.10 14.66 -26.45
C PRO A 598 6.15 13.85 -25.56
N LEU A 599 6.50 13.64 -24.27
CA LEU A 599 5.62 12.93 -23.32
C LEU A 599 4.38 13.78 -22.95
N LEU A 600 4.54 15.10 -22.82
CA LEU A 600 3.41 16.01 -22.57
C LEU A 600 2.49 16.08 -23.80
N GLU A 601 3.04 16.20 -24.98
CA GLU A 601 2.27 16.22 -26.22
C GLU A 601 1.42 14.96 -26.38
N VAL A 602 2.00 13.78 -26.17
CA VAL A 602 1.27 12.50 -26.21
C VAL A 602 0.20 12.43 -25.13
N LEU A 603 0.50 12.88 -23.91
CA LEU A 603 -0.45 12.87 -22.79
C LEU A 603 -1.65 13.80 -23.06
N LEU A 604 -1.40 14.99 -23.62
CA LEU A 604 -2.44 15.99 -23.90
C LEU A 604 -3.36 15.59 -25.06
N ASN A 605 -2.79 15.01 -26.11
CA ASN A 605 -3.52 14.66 -27.33
C ASN A 605 -4.17 13.26 -27.27
N GLY A 606 -3.52 12.30 -26.63
CA GLY A 606 -3.94 10.89 -26.60
C GLY A 606 -4.28 10.33 -25.22
N GLY A 607 -4.16 11.15 -24.17
CA GLY A 607 -4.40 10.73 -22.80
C GLY A 607 -3.39 9.72 -22.25
N TYR A 608 -3.72 9.17 -21.09
CA TYR A 608 -2.81 8.24 -20.39
C TYR A 608 -2.53 6.95 -21.19
N ARG A 609 -3.52 6.43 -21.91
CA ARG A 609 -3.35 5.19 -22.69
C ARG A 609 -2.31 5.34 -23.80
N ALA A 610 -2.34 6.44 -24.53
CA ALA A 610 -1.33 6.73 -25.55
C ALA A 610 0.06 6.89 -24.94
N LEU A 611 0.15 7.62 -23.83
CA LEU A 611 1.40 7.76 -23.07
C LEU A 611 1.93 6.40 -22.60
N ALA A 612 1.07 5.57 -22.00
CA ALA A 612 1.46 4.25 -21.49
C ALA A 612 1.95 3.33 -22.61
N SER A 613 1.29 3.32 -23.76
CA SER A 613 1.72 2.55 -24.94
C SER A 613 3.10 2.99 -25.43
N ARG A 614 3.36 4.29 -25.50
CA ARG A 614 4.67 4.83 -25.87
C ARG A 614 5.74 4.44 -24.85
N LEU A 615 5.48 4.63 -23.57
CA LEU A 615 6.42 4.28 -22.51
C LEU A 615 6.69 2.77 -22.43
N LEU A 616 5.71 1.92 -22.70
CA LEU A 616 5.93 0.47 -22.83
C LEU A 616 6.89 0.14 -23.96
N GLN A 617 6.74 0.78 -25.13
CA GLN A 617 7.65 0.58 -26.24
C GLN A 617 9.08 1.06 -25.89
N GLU A 618 9.21 2.26 -25.32
CA GLU A 618 10.49 2.79 -24.85
C GLU A 618 11.21 1.86 -23.85
N ARG A 619 10.45 1.27 -22.90
CA ARG A 619 11.01 0.30 -21.95
C ARG A 619 11.41 -1.01 -22.60
N ARG A 620 10.67 -1.47 -23.61
CA ARG A 620 11.00 -2.69 -24.34
C ARG A 620 12.31 -2.50 -25.10
N ASP A 621 12.45 -1.37 -25.81
CA ASP A 621 13.63 -1.04 -26.62
C ASP A 621 14.87 -0.81 -25.74
N ALA A 622 14.67 -0.23 -24.54
CA ALA A 622 15.75 0.04 -23.59
C ALA A 622 16.06 -1.14 -22.62
N GLY A 623 15.40 -2.30 -22.75
CA GLY A 623 15.60 -3.42 -21.84
C GLY A 623 15.32 -3.07 -20.37
N LEU A 624 14.16 -2.41 -20.10
CA LEU A 624 13.77 -1.99 -18.77
C LEU A 624 12.53 -2.78 -18.26
N PRO A 625 12.30 -2.87 -16.95
CA PRO A 625 11.07 -3.47 -16.43
C PRO A 625 9.81 -2.83 -17.04
N PRO A 626 8.80 -3.63 -17.42
CA PRO A 626 8.57 -5.04 -17.05
C PRO A 626 9.19 -6.10 -17.97
N PHE A 627 9.99 -5.72 -18.96
CA PHE A 627 10.59 -6.65 -19.93
C PHE A 627 11.86 -7.33 -19.44
N VAL A 628 12.50 -6.77 -18.42
CA VAL A 628 13.58 -7.39 -17.65
C VAL A 628 13.21 -7.40 -16.16
N GLN A 629 13.95 -8.15 -15.37
CA GLN A 629 13.74 -8.29 -13.93
C GLN A 629 14.92 -7.67 -13.17
N PHE A 630 14.62 -6.90 -12.13
CA PHE A 630 15.62 -6.27 -11.30
C PHE A 630 15.60 -6.78 -9.86
N ALA A 631 16.79 -6.87 -9.26
CA ALA A 631 16.95 -6.91 -7.82
C ALA A 631 18.05 -5.88 -7.43
N LEU A 632 17.86 -5.19 -6.32
CA LEU A 632 18.73 -4.11 -5.90
C LEU A 632 19.29 -4.39 -4.50
N LEU A 633 20.60 -4.62 -4.42
CA LEU A 633 21.31 -4.68 -3.15
C LEU A 633 21.70 -3.25 -2.77
N ARG A 634 21.10 -2.76 -1.67
CA ARG A 634 21.44 -1.47 -1.07
C ARG A 634 22.33 -1.69 0.14
N ALA A 635 23.36 -0.89 0.28
CA ALA A 635 24.28 -0.96 1.42
C ALA A 635 24.58 0.44 1.97
N GLU A 636 24.78 0.52 3.29
CA GLU A 636 25.18 1.74 3.98
C GLU A 636 26.20 1.44 5.08
N ALA A 637 27.19 2.33 5.22
CA ALA A 637 28.23 2.22 6.24
C ALA A 637 28.69 3.61 6.72
N PRO A 638 29.21 3.73 7.96
CA PRO A 638 29.77 5.00 8.46
C PRO A 638 30.99 5.48 7.68
N GLN A 639 31.78 4.57 7.11
CA GLN A 639 32.99 4.82 6.37
C GLN A 639 32.87 4.41 4.91
N GLN A 640 33.27 5.28 4.00
CA GLN A 640 33.16 5.02 2.56
C GLN A 640 34.03 3.82 2.14
N ASP A 641 35.27 3.75 2.59
CA ASP A 641 36.21 2.67 2.23
C ASP A 641 35.67 1.28 2.67
N LEU A 642 34.99 1.21 3.82
CA LEU A 642 34.35 -0.01 4.28
C LEU A 642 33.20 -0.43 3.34
N LEU A 643 32.38 0.53 2.95
CA LEU A 643 31.28 0.32 2.02
C LEU A 643 31.77 -0.16 0.65
N ASP A 644 32.81 0.51 0.12
CA ASP A 644 33.40 0.21 -1.19
C ASP A 644 34.07 -1.18 -1.21
N ARG A 645 34.79 -1.55 -0.16
CA ARG A 645 35.37 -2.91 -0.04
C ARG A 645 34.30 -3.97 0.01
N PHE A 646 33.26 -3.77 0.85
CA PHE A 646 32.15 -4.70 0.97
C PHE A 646 31.43 -4.92 -0.37
N LEU A 647 31.07 -3.84 -1.07
CA LEU A 647 30.34 -3.93 -2.34
C LEU A 647 31.19 -4.52 -3.47
N ARG A 648 32.49 -4.21 -3.53
CA ARG A 648 33.41 -4.87 -4.49
C ARG A 648 33.52 -6.37 -4.20
N ALA A 649 33.63 -6.76 -2.93
CA ALA A 649 33.65 -8.17 -2.55
C ALA A 649 32.32 -8.85 -2.88
N ALA A 650 31.18 -8.18 -2.64
CA ALA A 650 29.86 -8.69 -2.99
C ALA A 650 29.70 -8.87 -4.52
N ALA A 651 30.18 -7.92 -5.32
CA ALA A 651 30.17 -8.03 -6.78
C ALA A 651 31.10 -9.18 -7.26
N ALA A 652 32.28 -9.31 -6.69
CA ALA A 652 33.21 -10.40 -7.02
C ALA A 652 32.66 -11.80 -6.65
N ALA A 653 31.92 -11.89 -5.53
CA ALA A 653 31.27 -13.13 -5.08
C ALA A 653 30.15 -13.62 -6.00
N ALA A 654 29.66 -12.78 -6.92
CA ALA A 654 28.61 -13.14 -7.89
C ALA A 654 29.10 -14.17 -8.93
N GLY A 655 30.41 -14.21 -9.22
CA GLY A 655 30.95 -15.06 -10.26
C GLY A 655 30.37 -14.75 -11.65
N ARG A 656 30.34 -15.74 -12.53
CA ARG A 656 29.68 -15.65 -13.84
C ARG A 656 28.36 -16.43 -13.77
N ALA A 657 27.23 -15.73 -13.82
CA ALA A 657 25.92 -16.37 -13.92
C ALA A 657 25.32 -16.14 -15.31
N SER A 658 24.88 -17.22 -15.96
CA SER A 658 24.25 -17.13 -17.27
C SER A 658 22.90 -16.38 -17.18
N GLY A 659 22.74 -15.36 -18.02
CA GLY A 659 21.49 -14.60 -18.09
C GLY A 659 21.28 -13.61 -16.94
N VAL A 660 22.33 -13.31 -16.13
CA VAL A 660 22.29 -12.34 -15.05
C VAL A 660 23.46 -11.37 -15.19
N ASN A 661 23.16 -10.08 -15.18
CA ASN A 661 24.13 -8.99 -15.23
C ASN A 661 24.14 -8.25 -13.89
N LEU A 662 25.35 -7.88 -13.42
CA LEU A 662 25.52 -7.01 -12.27
C LEU A 662 26.04 -5.65 -12.72
N HIS A 663 25.37 -4.59 -12.27
CA HIS A 663 25.76 -3.21 -12.50
C HIS A 663 26.19 -2.56 -11.19
N GLY A 664 27.39 -2.07 -11.17
CA GLY A 664 27.95 -1.42 -9.98
C GLY A 664 29.17 -2.15 -9.37
N PRO A 665 29.65 -1.68 -8.20
CA PRO A 665 29.00 -0.76 -7.25
C PRO A 665 28.73 0.65 -7.79
N LEU A 666 27.54 1.18 -7.53
CA LEU A 666 27.09 2.51 -7.92
C LEU A 666 26.79 3.34 -6.66
N ALA A 667 27.23 4.60 -6.64
CA ALA A 667 26.80 5.50 -5.57
C ALA A 667 25.27 5.65 -5.57
N ALA A 668 24.65 5.66 -4.39
CA ALA A 668 23.24 6.00 -4.31
C ALA A 668 23.01 7.46 -4.74
N PRO A 669 21.84 7.85 -5.26
CA PRO A 669 21.54 9.24 -5.65
C PRO A 669 21.73 10.25 -4.51
N MET A 670 21.57 9.81 -3.28
CA MET A 670 21.98 10.53 -2.08
C MET A 670 23.12 9.72 -1.42
N PRO A 671 24.38 9.96 -1.80
CA PRO A 671 25.51 9.13 -1.38
C PRO A 671 25.78 9.17 0.12
N ARG A 672 25.32 10.22 0.83
CA ARG A 672 25.47 10.36 2.28
C ARG A 672 24.17 10.82 2.91
N ARG A 673 23.69 10.04 3.91
CA ARG A 673 22.48 10.38 4.67
C ARG A 673 22.68 10.01 6.14
N ALA A 674 22.29 10.92 7.04
CA ALA A 674 22.40 10.70 8.50
C ALA A 674 23.76 10.18 8.95
N GLY A 675 24.85 10.68 8.34
CA GLY A 675 26.22 10.30 8.67
C GLY A 675 26.74 9.02 7.99
N ALA A 676 25.87 8.24 7.33
CA ALA A 676 26.26 7.02 6.63
C ALA A 676 26.44 7.25 5.12
N TRP A 677 27.45 6.60 4.54
CA TRP A 677 27.66 6.47 3.10
C TRP A 677 26.76 5.39 2.53
N ARG A 678 26.24 5.59 1.31
CA ARG A 678 25.28 4.71 0.66
C ARG A 678 25.68 4.41 -0.78
N ALA A 679 25.64 3.14 -1.12
CA ALA A 679 25.86 2.67 -2.49
C ALA A 679 25.06 1.38 -2.75
N GLN A 680 25.05 0.92 -3.99
CA GLN A 680 24.17 -0.15 -4.42
C GLN A 680 24.77 -0.98 -5.56
N ILE A 681 24.28 -2.22 -5.69
CA ILE A 681 24.50 -3.09 -6.85
C ILE A 681 23.13 -3.43 -7.43
N LEU A 682 22.95 -3.15 -8.73
CA LEU A 682 21.76 -3.57 -9.46
C LEU A 682 22.04 -4.91 -10.13
N VAL A 683 21.16 -5.88 -9.88
CA VAL A 683 21.16 -7.19 -10.55
C VAL A 683 20.05 -7.19 -11.57
N GLU A 684 20.36 -7.50 -12.81
CA GLU A 684 19.46 -7.54 -13.94
C GLU A 684 19.42 -8.94 -14.55
N ALA A 685 18.24 -9.38 -14.95
CA ALA A 685 18.07 -10.58 -15.75
C ALA A 685 16.94 -10.40 -16.76
N GLY A 686 17.07 -10.97 -17.95
CA GLY A 686 16.02 -10.94 -18.97
C GLY A 686 14.76 -11.67 -18.54
N GLU A 687 14.89 -12.71 -17.72
CA GLU A 687 13.78 -13.50 -17.20
C GLU A 687 13.83 -13.66 -15.69
N ARG A 688 12.68 -13.99 -15.10
CA ARG A 688 12.54 -14.15 -13.65
C ARG A 688 13.26 -15.40 -13.12
N ALA A 689 13.23 -16.49 -13.86
CA ALA A 689 13.79 -17.77 -13.40
C ALA A 689 15.31 -17.70 -13.17
N PRO A 690 16.16 -17.18 -14.08
CA PRO A 690 17.58 -16.97 -13.83
C PRO A 690 17.86 -16.09 -12.62
N LEU A 691 17.12 -14.98 -12.45
CA LEU A 691 17.28 -14.09 -11.30
C LEU A 691 17.02 -14.82 -9.98
N GLN A 692 15.90 -15.55 -9.89
CA GLN A 692 15.49 -16.27 -8.69
C GLN A 692 16.40 -17.47 -8.38
N ALA A 693 17.03 -18.08 -9.38
CA ALA A 693 18.02 -19.12 -9.19
C ALA A 693 19.37 -18.57 -8.68
N PHE A 694 19.76 -17.39 -9.17
CA PHE A 694 21.01 -16.72 -8.82
C PHE A 694 21.01 -16.16 -7.40
N LEU A 695 19.95 -15.44 -7.00
CA LEU A 695 19.91 -14.65 -5.77
C LEU A 695 20.25 -15.45 -4.50
N PRO A 696 19.73 -16.66 -4.23
CA PRO A 696 20.01 -17.38 -2.99
C PRO A 696 21.50 -17.65 -2.77
N ALA A 697 22.16 -18.24 -3.76
CA ALA A 697 23.57 -18.58 -3.66
C ALA A 697 24.48 -17.35 -3.55
N TRP A 698 24.17 -16.29 -4.32
CA TRP A 698 24.89 -15.04 -4.23
C TRP A 698 24.73 -14.38 -2.85
N LEU A 699 23.52 -14.32 -2.33
CA LEU A 699 23.25 -13.69 -1.02
C LEU A 699 23.87 -14.50 0.13
N ASP A 700 23.97 -15.84 0.02
CA ASP A 700 24.71 -16.65 0.98
C ASP A 700 26.21 -16.33 0.96
N ALA A 701 26.78 -16.15 -0.23
CA ALA A 701 28.16 -15.69 -0.38
C ALA A 701 28.37 -14.27 0.20
N VAL A 702 27.43 -13.35 -0.01
CA VAL A 702 27.47 -11.99 0.57
C VAL A 702 27.41 -12.05 2.10
N ARG A 703 26.58 -12.91 2.70
CA ARG A 703 26.50 -13.12 4.16
C ARG A 703 27.78 -13.69 4.75
N ALA A 704 28.56 -14.40 3.95
CA ALA A 704 29.85 -14.95 4.37
C ALA A 704 31.02 -13.97 4.30
N LEU A 705 30.81 -12.76 3.78
CA LEU A 705 31.86 -11.74 3.66
C LEU A 705 32.35 -11.24 5.04
N PRO A 706 33.64 -10.98 5.21
CA PRO A 706 34.22 -10.55 6.52
C PRO A 706 33.62 -9.27 7.07
N ASP A 707 33.27 -8.32 6.20
CA ASP A 707 32.73 -7.00 6.57
C ASP A 707 31.20 -6.96 6.70
N GLU A 708 30.50 -8.08 6.50
CA GLU A 708 29.04 -8.18 6.47
C GLU A 708 28.37 -7.57 7.71
N ARG A 709 28.85 -7.90 8.91
CA ARG A 709 28.28 -7.41 10.17
C ARG A 709 28.52 -5.93 10.46
N ARG A 710 29.44 -5.30 9.71
CA ARG A 710 29.82 -3.89 9.86
C ARG A 710 29.09 -2.99 8.88
N VAL A 711 28.47 -3.56 7.86
CA VAL A 711 27.72 -2.86 6.80
C VAL A 711 26.25 -3.21 6.93
N ARG A 712 25.40 -2.21 6.98
CA ARG A 712 23.96 -2.43 6.91
C ARG A 712 23.55 -2.59 5.45
N TRP A 713 23.07 -3.75 5.09
CA TRP A 713 22.66 -4.02 3.71
C TRP A 713 21.28 -4.70 3.62
N SER A 714 20.68 -4.65 2.44
CA SER A 714 19.39 -5.28 2.16
C SER A 714 19.21 -5.53 0.68
N ILE A 715 18.43 -6.56 0.35
CA ILE A 715 18.03 -6.86 -1.02
C ILE A 715 16.57 -6.42 -1.24
N ASP A 716 16.29 -5.87 -2.41
CA ASP A 716 14.96 -5.48 -2.87
C ASP A 716 14.70 -6.10 -4.23
N VAL A 717 13.87 -7.13 -4.26
CA VAL A 717 13.44 -7.79 -5.51
C VAL A 717 12.26 -7.04 -6.08
N ASP A 718 12.26 -6.80 -7.38
CA ASP A 718 11.31 -5.93 -8.10
C ASP A 718 11.20 -4.52 -7.47
N PRO A 719 12.31 -3.76 -7.44
CA PRO A 719 12.32 -2.43 -6.84
C PRO A 719 11.40 -1.49 -7.63
N VAL A 720 10.58 -0.71 -6.92
CA VAL A 720 9.72 0.32 -7.53
C VAL A 720 10.44 1.65 -7.70
N ASP A 721 11.57 1.81 -7.03
CA ASP A 721 12.50 2.90 -7.26
C ASP A 721 13.94 2.40 -7.11
N LEU A 722 14.86 3.02 -7.85
CA LEU A 722 16.28 2.69 -7.82
C LEU A 722 17.07 3.65 -6.92
N TYR A 723 16.41 4.48 -6.10
CA TYR A 723 16.99 5.59 -5.35
C TYR A 723 16.88 5.45 -3.83
#